data_d2b9a0801af98f7069c6c817704c4e39
#
_entry.id   d2b9a0801af98f7069c6c817704c4e39
#
_cell.length_a   1.000
_cell.length_b   1.000
_cell.length_c   1.000
_cell.angle_alpha   90.00
_cell.angle_beta   90.00
_cell.angle_gamma   90.00
#
_symmetry.space_group_name_H-M   'P 1'
#
loop_
_entity.id
_entity.type
_entity.pdbx_description
1 polymer ?
#
loop_
_entity_poly.entity_id
_entity_poly.type
_entity_poly.pdbx_seq_one_letter_code
_entity_poly.pdbx_strand_id
1 'polypeptide(L)'
;NNEQNRNTLIAKVIKGGAGNWGQIPMSPHPTLKKEDADAMVSYIMSLDAAKEREQAASKLMPRPAYKIILKAEKPNQSAKTEKQGIAINVYQFANAIGEVPEVNDEMLPVKSGSINALHLDEQDFGDLKDNFAIYASGFINIKKTTNIDFRLVCDDGGKLFIDNKLIIDNGVNHGLQPTDGEIILKPGKHPFRLEYYQGLYGKGLSLQWRPYGSKAFVVVPPSVFTYKESAIKNTGQTAIKVQKNDIPGDQSPLVAVHPSFTLSQARPDNFQPKVGGMDFLSDGRMVVSTWDSLGSVYIIDGRKAASPSDIQVKRIAYGLAEPLGLKVVDDEIYIMQKQELTKLVDLNNDEIIDEYQTICNGWKVSANFHEFAFGLVYKDGYFYGTLATAINPGGASTKPQIPDRGKAIKISKKDGSFSFVASGLRTPNGIGLGVDNEIFIADNQGDWLPANKIVHLQEGAWYGSRSVDFEGTANRQETLPVVWLTQDEIGNSPSQPAKLNIGPYQNQMIHGDVTHGGIKRVFAEKINGTYQGAVFRFTQGLEAGVNRLVWSPDGSLYIGGVGSTGNWGHAGKLSYGLQKLTFNNNIAFEMLAVRAKSDGVEIEFTEPLKEGVGEKASDYDIRQWWFKPTGDYGGPKLDNESLPVKSVNVSSDRKKVTLQ
;
A
#
# COMPACT_ATOMS: atom_id res chain seq x y z
N ASN A 1 36.20 -27.20 8.12
CA ASN A 1 34.76 -27.46 7.94
C ASN A 1 34.09 -26.53 6.92
N ASN A 2 34.57 -25.31 6.70
CA ASN A 2 33.97 -24.39 5.70
C ASN A 2 34.20 -24.83 4.26
N GLU A 3 35.39 -25.40 3.94
CA GLU A 3 35.75 -25.78 2.57
C GLU A 3 34.99 -27.01 2.07
N GLN A 4 34.70 -27.95 2.95
CA GLN A 4 33.91 -29.15 2.64
C GLN A 4 32.44 -28.82 2.39
N ASN A 5 31.89 -27.88 3.15
CA ASN A 5 30.51 -27.35 2.93
C ASN A 5 30.44 -26.56 1.62
N ARG A 6 31.46 -25.76 1.31
CA ARG A 6 31.53 -24.98 0.07
C ARG A 6 31.53 -25.90 -1.17
N ASN A 7 32.37 -26.92 -1.20
CA ASN A 7 32.43 -27.88 -2.30
C ASN A 7 31.12 -28.65 -2.48
N THR A 8 30.44 -28.96 -1.38
CA THR A 8 29.10 -29.58 -1.40
C THR A 8 28.05 -28.65 -2.00
N LEU A 9 28.09 -27.35 -1.68
CA LEU A 9 27.19 -26.34 -2.23
C LEU A 9 27.44 -26.12 -3.72
N ILE A 10 28.70 -26.03 -4.15
CA ILE A 10 29.05 -25.90 -5.56
C ILE A 10 28.53 -27.12 -6.36
N ALA A 11 28.71 -28.31 -5.82
CA ALA A 11 28.22 -29.52 -6.47
C ALA A 11 26.69 -29.55 -6.57
N LYS A 12 25.96 -29.06 -5.55
CA LYS A 12 24.51 -28.95 -5.57
C LYS A 12 24.01 -27.88 -6.56
N VAL A 13 24.68 -26.75 -6.70
CA VAL A 13 24.34 -25.73 -7.70
C VAL A 13 24.43 -26.32 -9.11
N ILE A 14 25.49 -27.10 -9.41
CA ILE A 14 25.69 -27.67 -10.74
C ILE A 14 24.76 -28.87 -11.01
N LYS A 15 24.64 -29.79 -10.04
CA LYS A 15 23.94 -31.08 -10.21
C LYS A 15 22.48 -31.06 -9.79
N GLY A 16 22.03 -30.01 -9.12
CA GLY A 16 20.74 -29.99 -8.47
C GLY A 16 20.69 -30.84 -7.20
N GLY A 17 19.56 -30.91 -6.53
CA GLY A 17 19.37 -31.77 -5.38
C GLY A 17 18.22 -31.33 -4.48
N ALA A 18 17.68 -32.27 -3.68
CA ALA A 18 16.71 -32.00 -2.62
C ALA A 18 17.34 -32.28 -1.25
N GLY A 19 16.79 -31.75 -0.19
CA GLY A 19 17.19 -32.08 1.19
C GLY A 19 17.37 -30.85 2.08
N ASN A 20 18.35 -30.76 2.91
CA ASN A 20 18.56 -29.95 4.12
C ASN A 20 18.05 -28.48 4.15
N TRP A 21 17.52 -27.94 3.04
CA TRP A 21 17.09 -26.53 2.93
C TRP A 21 15.71 -26.36 2.31
N GLY A 22 14.87 -27.38 2.40
CA GLY A 22 13.48 -27.36 1.97
C GLY A 22 13.07 -28.58 1.13
N GLN A 23 11.77 -28.77 0.97
CA GLN A 23 11.20 -29.88 0.21
C GLN A 23 11.20 -29.68 -1.31
N ILE A 24 11.51 -28.46 -1.78
CA ILE A 24 11.54 -28.16 -3.21
C ILE A 24 12.93 -28.50 -3.75
N PRO A 25 13.05 -29.40 -4.73
CA PRO A 25 14.33 -29.73 -5.34
C PRO A 25 14.88 -28.55 -6.14
N MET A 26 16.18 -28.26 -5.98
CA MET A 26 16.87 -27.29 -6.81
C MET A 26 17.17 -27.92 -8.18
N SER A 27 16.75 -27.24 -9.25
CA SER A 27 17.04 -27.68 -10.62
C SER A 27 18.53 -27.70 -10.91
N PRO A 28 19.04 -28.68 -11.65
CA PRO A 28 20.46 -28.75 -12.05
C PRO A 28 20.79 -27.66 -13.09
N HIS A 29 22.00 -27.11 -12.99
CA HIS A 29 22.59 -26.17 -13.96
C HIS A 29 23.86 -26.77 -14.60
N PRO A 30 23.74 -27.82 -15.45
CA PRO A 30 24.89 -28.58 -15.94
C PRO A 30 25.82 -27.79 -16.87
N THR A 31 25.34 -26.67 -17.43
CA THR A 31 26.14 -25.79 -18.30
C THR A 31 26.90 -24.72 -17.53
N LEU A 32 26.66 -24.57 -16.22
CA LEU A 32 27.33 -23.58 -15.39
C LEU A 32 28.76 -24.03 -15.12
N LYS A 33 29.73 -23.15 -15.41
CA LYS A 33 31.12 -23.43 -15.11
C LYS A 33 31.38 -23.52 -13.61
N LYS A 34 32.31 -24.36 -13.20
CA LYS A 34 32.61 -24.54 -11.78
C LYS A 34 33.06 -23.23 -11.11
N GLU A 35 33.79 -22.38 -11.84
CA GLU A 35 34.27 -21.08 -11.39
C GLU A 35 33.11 -20.12 -11.09
N ASP A 36 32.07 -20.13 -11.95
CA ASP A 36 30.87 -19.30 -11.76
C ASP A 36 30.04 -19.80 -10.58
N ALA A 37 29.88 -21.12 -10.44
CA ALA A 37 29.23 -21.74 -9.29
C ALA A 37 29.99 -21.47 -7.98
N ASP A 38 31.30 -21.44 -8.02
CA ASP A 38 32.15 -21.10 -6.88
C ASP A 38 32.02 -19.61 -6.50
N ALA A 39 31.95 -18.72 -7.48
CA ALA A 39 31.71 -17.30 -7.26
C ALA A 39 30.31 -17.05 -6.63
N MET A 40 29.27 -17.75 -7.11
CA MET A 40 27.92 -17.68 -6.53
C MET A 40 27.89 -18.18 -5.09
N VAL A 41 28.49 -19.32 -4.80
CA VAL A 41 28.56 -19.87 -3.44
C VAL A 41 29.39 -18.95 -2.53
N SER A 42 30.49 -18.38 -3.02
CA SER A 42 31.28 -17.40 -2.28
C SER A 42 30.47 -16.15 -1.92
N TYR A 43 29.68 -15.66 -2.85
CA TYR A 43 28.79 -14.52 -2.62
C TYR A 43 27.72 -14.85 -1.56
N ILE A 44 27.04 -16.00 -1.68
CA ILE A 44 26.04 -16.45 -0.70
C ILE A 44 26.66 -16.62 0.70
N MET A 45 27.85 -17.23 0.79
CA MET A 45 28.56 -17.37 2.07
C MET A 45 29.05 -16.03 2.63
N SER A 46 29.28 -15.01 1.79
CA SER A 46 29.61 -13.67 2.24
C SER A 46 28.40 -12.94 2.81
N LEU A 47 27.20 -13.22 2.30
CA LEU A 47 25.93 -12.70 2.84
C LEU A 47 25.64 -13.30 4.22
N ASP A 48 25.87 -14.59 4.40
CA ASP A 48 25.75 -15.24 5.71
C ASP A 48 26.81 -14.73 6.71
N ALA A 49 28.04 -14.52 6.27
CA ALA A 49 29.10 -13.93 7.10
C ALA A 49 28.80 -12.45 7.45
N ALA A 50 28.12 -11.72 6.57
CA ALA A 50 27.64 -10.37 6.89
C ALA A 50 26.49 -10.40 7.92
N LYS A 51 25.53 -11.32 7.77
CA LYS A 51 24.48 -11.58 8.77
C LYS A 51 25.04 -12.08 10.09
N GLU A 52 26.03 -12.99 10.08
CA GLU A 52 26.72 -13.44 11.29
C GLU A 52 27.54 -12.32 11.94
N ARG A 53 28.14 -11.41 11.16
CA ARG A 53 28.80 -10.22 11.69
C ARG A 53 27.80 -9.21 12.26
N GLU A 54 26.67 -9.04 11.65
CA GLU A 54 25.57 -8.20 12.14
C GLU A 54 24.91 -8.80 13.38
N GLN A 55 24.68 -10.11 13.41
CA GLN A 55 24.23 -10.86 14.58
C GLN A 55 25.31 -10.98 15.66
N ALA A 56 26.58 -11.07 15.31
CA ALA A 56 27.69 -11.04 16.26
C ALA A 56 27.92 -9.62 16.79
N ALA A 57 27.73 -8.58 15.98
CA ALA A 57 27.73 -7.20 16.44
C ALA A 57 26.54 -6.91 17.38
N SER A 58 25.39 -7.51 17.12
CA SER A 58 24.24 -7.45 18.03
C SER A 58 24.42 -8.31 19.30
N LYS A 59 25.16 -9.41 19.22
CA LYS A 59 25.54 -10.26 20.37
C LYS A 59 26.68 -9.70 21.19
N LEU A 60 27.54 -8.84 20.62
CA LEU A 60 28.64 -8.18 21.32
C LEU A 60 28.22 -6.90 22.07
N MET A 61 27.00 -6.46 21.90
CA MET A 61 26.40 -5.49 22.81
C MET A 61 25.89 -6.24 24.06
N PRO A 62 26.55 -6.10 25.22
CA PRO A 62 25.98 -6.66 26.45
C PRO A 62 24.60 -6.02 26.62
N ARG A 63 23.53 -6.82 26.56
CA ARG A 63 22.22 -6.37 27.00
C ARG A 63 22.41 -5.76 28.39
N PRO A 64 22.14 -4.45 28.59
CA PRO A 64 22.10 -3.95 29.92
C PRO A 64 21.11 -4.82 30.70
N ALA A 65 21.48 -5.32 31.87
CA ALA A 65 20.59 -6.08 32.71
C ALA A 65 19.45 -5.16 33.16
N TYR A 66 18.41 -5.07 32.34
CA TYR A 66 17.22 -4.28 32.65
C TYR A 66 16.03 -5.22 32.88
N LYS A 67 15.30 -4.89 33.91
CA LYS A 67 14.04 -5.53 34.22
C LYS A 67 12.94 -4.57 33.84
N ILE A 68 12.13 -4.94 32.81
CA ILE A 68 10.92 -4.21 32.54
C ILE A 68 9.94 -4.48 33.65
N ILE A 69 9.65 -3.46 34.41
CA ILE A 69 8.65 -3.54 35.49
C ILE A 69 7.41 -2.78 35.02
N LEU A 70 6.64 -3.43 34.16
CA LEU A 70 5.30 -2.97 33.80
C LEU A 70 4.33 -3.45 34.90
N LYS A 71 4.33 -2.82 36.06
CA LYS A 71 3.31 -2.96 37.05
C LYS A 71 2.41 -1.74 37.04
N ALA A 72 1.10 -1.97 37.19
CA ALA A 72 0.14 -0.93 37.51
C ALA A 72 0.38 -0.51 38.99
N GLU A 73 1.36 0.36 39.20
CA GLU A 73 1.59 0.96 40.50
C GLU A 73 0.93 2.34 40.53
N LYS A 74 0.18 2.62 41.61
CA LYS A 74 -0.37 3.96 41.82
C LYS A 74 0.79 4.94 42.05
N PRO A 75 0.93 6.05 41.30
CA PRO A 75 1.97 7.02 41.56
C PRO A 75 1.83 7.57 42.98
N ASN A 76 2.95 7.62 43.72
CA ASN A 76 2.98 8.31 44.98
C ASN A 76 3.15 9.81 44.72
N GLN A 77 2.06 10.57 44.81
CA GLN A 77 2.02 12.00 44.52
C GLN A 77 2.87 12.88 45.45
N SER A 78 3.44 12.31 46.53
CA SER A 78 4.19 13.05 47.55
C SER A 78 5.71 13.08 47.32
N ALA A 79 6.27 12.30 46.40
CA ALA A 79 7.71 12.21 46.24
C ALA A 79 8.24 13.27 45.20
N LYS A 80 8.93 14.29 45.71
CA LYS A 80 9.67 15.28 44.89
C LYS A 80 11.03 14.77 44.36
N THR A 81 11.39 13.52 44.61
CA THR A 81 12.71 12.93 44.31
C THR A 81 12.72 12.26 42.95
N GLU A 82 13.77 12.60 42.17
CA GLU A 82 14.05 11.86 40.93
C GLU A 82 14.57 10.46 41.21
N LYS A 83 14.15 9.50 40.37
CA LYS A 83 14.61 8.12 40.39
C LYS A 83 15.46 7.81 39.15
N GLN A 84 16.32 6.81 39.28
CA GLN A 84 17.10 6.27 38.17
C GLN A 84 16.17 5.55 37.19
N GLY A 85 16.33 5.83 35.88
CA GLY A 85 15.56 5.19 34.79
C GLY A 85 14.71 6.16 33.97
N ILE A 86 13.73 5.65 33.30
CA ILE A 86 12.87 6.33 32.33
C ILE A 86 11.41 6.01 32.70
N ALA A 87 10.58 7.02 32.84
CA ALA A 87 9.13 6.81 32.99
C ALA A 87 8.51 6.42 31.64
N ILE A 88 7.65 5.40 31.64
CA ILE A 88 6.89 4.99 30.47
C ILE A 88 5.40 4.93 30.75
N ASN A 89 4.60 5.35 29.77
CA ASN A 89 3.16 5.24 29.74
C ASN A 89 2.78 4.58 28.42
N VAL A 90 2.03 3.48 28.48
CA VAL A 90 1.63 2.69 27.30
C VAL A 90 0.14 2.87 27.09
N TYR A 91 -0.21 3.29 25.89
CA TYR A 91 -1.59 3.55 25.47
C TYR A 91 -2.00 2.52 24.42
N GLN A 92 -3.10 1.82 24.66
CA GLN A 92 -3.68 0.88 23.71
C GLN A 92 -4.78 1.58 22.92
N PHE A 93 -4.78 1.41 21.63
CA PHE A 93 -5.79 1.99 20.74
C PHE A 93 -6.74 0.90 20.21
N ALA A 94 -8.01 1.24 20.12
CA ALA A 94 -9.04 0.35 19.58
C ALA A 94 -9.03 0.28 18.05
N ASN A 95 -8.48 1.32 17.41
CA ASN A 95 -8.38 1.46 15.96
C ASN A 95 -6.91 1.34 15.52
N ALA A 96 -6.71 1.00 14.23
CA ALA A 96 -5.38 1.03 13.63
C ALA A 96 -4.78 2.44 13.69
N ILE A 97 -3.50 2.51 14.09
CA ILE A 97 -2.70 3.73 14.10
C ILE A 97 -1.58 3.59 13.07
N GLY A 98 -1.36 4.62 12.26
CA GLY A 98 -0.34 4.64 11.20
C GLY A 98 0.72 5.74 11.38
N GLU A 99 0.69 6.42 12.52
CA GLU A 99 1.64 7.45 12.94
C GLU A 99 1.64 7.57 14.46
N VAL A 100 2.60 8.32 15.01
CA VAL A 100 2.63 8.60 16.46
C VAL A 100 1.34 9.34 16.85
N PRO A 101 0.44 8.71 17.63
CA PRO A 101 -0.85 9.32 17.98
C PRO A 101 -0.66 10.44 18.99
N GLU A 102 -1.44 11.49 18.91
CA GLU A 102 -1.48 12.51 19.97
C GLU A 102 -2.17 11.97 21.22
N VAL A 103 -1.55 12.16 22.35
CA VAL A 103 -2.08 11.76 23.67
C VAL A 103 -2.25 12.99 24.54
N ASN A 104 -3.48 13.25 24.96
CA ASN A 104 -3.80 14.36 25.88
C ASN A 104 -3.82 13.91 27.36
N ASP A 105 -4.05 14.85 28.27
CA ASP A 105 -4.01 14.58 29.72
C ASP A 105 -5.22 13.79 30.23
N GLU A 106 -6.31 13.70 29.49
CA GLU A 106 -7.51 12.95 29.84
C GLU A 106 -7.38 11.46 29.49
N MET A 107 -6.46 11.13 28.56
CA MET A 107 -6.19 9.76 28.14
C MET A 107 -5.37 9.04 29.21
N LEU A 108 -5.90 7.90 29.65
CA LEU A 108 -5.22 7.05 30.62
C LEU A 108 -4.48 5.91 29.93
N PRO A 109 -3.20 5.67 30.27
CA PRO A 109 -2.46 4.53 29.75
C PRO A 109 -3.04 3.21 30.25
N VAL A 110 -2.95 2.14 29.46
CA VAL A 110 -3.30 0.77 29.90
C VAL A 110 -2.23 0.17 30.81
N LYS A 111 -0.99 0.62 30.64
CA LYS A 111 0.16 0.25 31.50
C LYS A 111 1.04 1.47 31.70
N SER A 112 1.63 1.59 32.89
CA SER A 112 2.62 2.62 33.20
C SER A 112 3.65 2.08 34.18
N GLY A 113 4.84 2.68 34.18
CA GLY A 113 5.93 2.25 35.05
C GLY A 113 7.24 2.88 34.64
N SER A 114 8.36 2.20 34.90
CA SER A 114 9.68 2.65 34.51
C SER A 114 10.53 1.54 33.90
N ILE A 115 11.44 1.93 33.03
CA ILE A 115 12.47 1.06 32.45
C ILE A 115 13.84 1.69 32.65
N ASN A 116 14.90 0.88 32.56
CA ASN A 116 16.26 1.38 32.74
C ASN A 116 16.90 1.89 31.44
N ALA A 117 16.49 1.34 30.30
CA ALA A 117 17.01 1.72 28.98
C ALA A 117 15.91 1.55 27.93
N LEU A 118 16.00 2.33 26.86
CA LEU A 118 15.16 2.21 25.66
C LEU A 118 15.85 1.27 24.67
N HIS A 119 15.67 -0.03 24.88
CA HIS A 119 16.10 -1.10 23.98
C HIS A 119 15.19 -2.30 24.21
N LEU A 120 14.17 -2.43 23.36
CA LEU A 120 13.10 -3.40 23.46
C LEU A 120 13.05 -4.24 22.18
N ASP A 121 13.25 -5.54 22.34
CA ASP A 121 13.02 -6.53 21.28
C ASP A 121 11.56 -7.01 21.34
N GLU A 122 11.10 -7.73 20.33
CA GLU A 122 9.73 -8.20 20.21
C GLU A 122 9.18 -8.90 21.46
N GLN A 123 10.00 -9.73 22.11
CA GLN A 123 9.64 -10.44 23.33
C GLN A 123 9.50 -9.53 24.58
N ASP A 124 10.11 -8.34 24.56
CA ASP A 124 10.07 -7.40 25.68
C ASP A 124 8.73 -6.64 25.77
N PHE A 125 7.94 -6.63 24.71
CA PHE A 125 6.60 -6.03 24.70
C PHE A 125 5.54 -6.91 25.38
N GLY A 126 5.85 -8.18 25.63
CA GLY A 126 5.00 -9.11 26.39
C GLY A 126 3.64 -9.34 25.73
N ASP A 127 2.57 -9.02 26.49
CA ASP A 127 1.18 -9.16 26.03
C ASP A 127 0.64 -7.97 25.19
N LEU A 128 1.47 -6.94 24.97
CA LEU A 128 1.11 -5.85 24.07
C LEU A 128 1.07 -6.35 22.62
N LYS A 129 -0.12 -6.28 22.04
CA LYS A 129 -0.36 -6.64 20.63
C LYS A 129 -0.18 -5.42 19.76
N ASP A 130 -0.95 -5.33 18.70
CA ASP A 130 -0.91 -4.24 17.74
C ASP A 130 -1.65 -2.99 18.26
N ASN A 131 -1.45 -1.86 17.57
CA ASN A 131 -2.12 -0.59 17.81
C ASN A 131 -1.90 -0.03 19.23
N PHE A 132 -0.66 0.10 19.64
CA PHE A 132 -0.30 0.76 20.89
C PHE A 132 0.79 1.81 20.70
N ALA A 133 0.89 2.73 21.66
CA ALA A 133 1.98 3.70 21.72
C ALA A 133 2.65 3.71 23.09
N ILE A 134 3.95 3.98 23.09
CA ILE A 134 4.76 4.17 24.31
C ILE A 134 5.25 5.62 24.35
N TYR A 135 4.91 6.31 25.41
CA TYR A 135 5.42 7.62 25.75
C TYR A 135 6.46 7.48 26.85
N ALA A 136 7.72 7.58 26.48
CA ALA A 136 8.85 7.51 27.39
C ALA A 136 9.35 8.92 27.71
N SER A 137 9.60 9.22 28.98
CA SER A 137 10.07 10.55 29.39
C SER A 137 10.98 10.53 30.59
N GLY A 138 11.78 11.58 30.73
CA GLY A 138 12.73 11.73 31.82
C GLY A 138 13.77 12.81 31.50
N PHE A 139 14.96 12.62 32.04
CA PHE A 139 16.10 13.50 31.84
C PHE A 139 17.33 12.70 31.43
N ILE A 140 18.09 13.23 30.47
CA ILE A 140 19.43 12.77 30.12
C ILE A 140 20.44 13.65 30.83
N ASN A 141 21.30 13.04 31.64
CA ASN A 141 22.30 13.75 32.44
C ASN A 141 23.66 13.82 31.71
N ILE A 142 24.03 15.00 31.28
CA ILE A 142 25.25 15.27 30.53
C ILE A 142 26.31 15.86 31.47
N LYS A 143 27.51 15.26 31.51
CA LYS A 143 28.59 15.66 32.41
C LYS A 143 29.49 16.78 31.84
N LYS A 144 29.62 16.86 30.52
CA LYS A 144 30.42 17.88 29.81
C LYS A 144 29.78 18.24 28.49
N THR A 145 30.00 19.45 28.01
CA THR A 145 29.50 19.85 26.69
C THR A 145 29.98 18.88 25.63
N THR A 146 29.05 18.32 24.87
CA THR A 146 29.36 17.35 23.83
C THR A 146 28.33 17.42 22.70
N ASN A 147 28.81 17.18 21.48
CA ASN A 147 27.95 16.91 20.36
C ASN A 147 27.58 15.41 20.39
N ILE A 148 26.33 15.10 20.19
CA ILE A 148 25.82 13.73 20.25
C ILE A 148 24.98 13.47 19.01
N ASP A 149 25.33 12.43 18.28
CA ASP A 149 24.44 11.81 17.30
C ASP A 149 23.54 10.83 18.04
N PHE A 150 22.24 11.03 18.00
CA PHE A 150 21.25 10.07 18.45
C PHE A 150 20.75 9.25 17.27
N ARG A 151 20.47 7.99 17.50
CA ARG A 151 19.86 7.07 16.56
C ARG A 151 18.64 6.43 17.21
N LEU A 152 17.49 6.58 16.56
CA LEU A 152 16.27 5.88 16.92
C LEU A 152 16.07 4.75 15.90
N VAL A 153 16.03 3.52 16.40
CA VAL A 153 15.68 2.33 15.61
C VAL A 153 14.33 1.86 16.09
N CYS A 154 13.34 1.85 15.25
CA CYS A 154 11.98 1.45 15.61
C CYS A 154 11.23 0.77 14.46
N ASP A 155 10.20 0.07 14.83
CA ASP A 155 9.19 -0.58 14.02
C ASP A 155 7.85 -0.43 14.79
N ASP A 156 6.82 0.30 14.37
CA ASP A 156 6.65 1.05 13.11
C ASP A 156 7.29 2.43 13.11
N GLY A 157 7.04 3.28 14.10
CA GLY A 157 7.54 4.64 14.07
C GLY A 157 7.78 5.30 15.43
N GLY A 158 8.54 6.38 15.44
CA GLY A 158 8.82 7.11 16.67
C GLY A 158 9.43 8.50 16.47
N LYS A 159 9.36 9.32 17.52
CA LYS A 159 9.88 10.67 17.57
C LYS A 159 10.71 10.88 18.84
N LEU A 160 11.85 11.54 18.71
CA LEU A 160 12.69 11.90 19.85
C LEU A 160 12.73 13.43 20.01
N PHE A 161 12.40 13.89 21.20
CA PHE A 161 12.51 15.27 21.63
C PHE A 161 13.52 15.39 22.76
N ILE A 162 14.39 16.40 22.69
CA ILE A 162 15.32 16.80 23.76
C ILE A 162 15.21 18.32 23.94
N ASP A 163 15.09 18.77 25.19
CA ASP A 163 14.83 20.18 25.52
C ASP A 163 13.62 20.75 24.75
N ASN A 164 12.56 19.93 24.54
CA ASN A 164 11.37 20.21 23.76
C ASN A 164 11.62 20.47 22.24
N LYS A 165 12.81 20.18 21.75
CA LYS A 165 13.12 20.23 20.31
C LYS A 165 12.99 18.85 19.70
N LEU A 166 12.33 18.74 18.59
CA LEU A 166 12.28 17.53 17.77
C LEU A 166 13.69 17.29 17.19
N ILE A 167 14.31 16.18 17.57
CA ILE A 167 15.67 15.79 17.16
C ILE A 167 15.61 14.72 16.08
N ILE A 168 14.69 13.77 16.24
CA ILE A 168 14.45 12.70 15.26
C ILE A 168 12.94 12.62 15.02
N ASP A 169 12.55 12.68 13.75
CA ASP A 169 11.21 12.32 13.29
C ASP A 169 11.31 11.09 12.41
N ASN A 170 10.89 9.97 12.95
CA ASN A 170 10.74 8.68 12.28
C ASN A 170 9.31 8.17 12.50
N GLY A 171 8.33 9.09 12.49
CA GLY A 171 6.98 8.87 13.00
C GLY A 171 5.98 8.33 11.99
N VAL A 172 6.40 7.95 10.79
CA VAL A 172 5.55 7.30 9.77
C VAL A 172 5.72 5.78 9.81
N ASN A 173 4.75 5.04 9.29
CA ASN A 173 4.76 3.58 9.27
C ASN A 173 5.90 3.01 8.42
N HIS A 174 6.74 2.17 9.02
CA HIS A 174 7.85 1.47 8.37
C HIS A 174 8.27 0.25 9.19
N GLY A 175 8.94 -0.74 8.56
CA GLY A 175 9.60 -1.82 9.28
C GLY A 175 10.84 -1.32 10.04
N LEU A 176 11.45 -2.19 10.82
CA LEU A 176 12.58 -1.86 11.69
C LEU A 176 13.72 -1.15 10.93
N GLN A 177 13.89 0.15 11.17
CA GLN A 177 14.93 0.96 10.53
C GLN A 177 15.47 2.05 11.45
N PRO A 178 16.73 2.50 11.24
CA PRO A 178 17.35 3.58 11.99
C PRO A 178 17.09 4.96 11.34
N THR A 179 16.90 5.97 12.19
CA THR A 179 16.94 7.39 11.80
C THR A 179 17.81 8.15 12.78
N ASP A 180 18.68 9.02 12.28
CA ASP A 180 19.69 9.75 13.05
C ASP A 180 19.31 11.23 13.22
N GLY A 181 19.70 11.80 14.37
CA GLY A 181 19.58 13.22 14.65
C GLY A 181 20.73 13.69 15.53
N GLU A 182 21.15 14.95 15.37
CA GLU A 182 22.31 15.53 16.04
C GLU A 182 21.91 16.68 16.94
N ILE A 183 22.54 16.76 18.13
CA ILE A 183 22.37 17.89 19.06
C ILE A 183 23.61 18.10 19.90
N ILE A 184 23.93 19.40 20.18
CA ILE A 184 24.96 19.78 21.14
C ILE A 184 24.30 20.04 22.49
N LEU A 185 24.70 19.27 23.52
CA LEU A 185 24.20 19.38 24.88
C LEU A 185 25.29 19.92 25.81
N LYS A 186 24.91 20.86 26.70
CA LYS A 186 25.74 21.38 27.76
C LYS A 186 25.70 20.48 29.02
N PRO A 187 26.61 20.64 29.99
CA PRO A 187 26.46 19.90 31.26
C PRO A 187 25.13 20.22 31.95
N GLY A 188 24.46 19.20 32.44
CA GLY A 188 23.17 19.33 33.11
C GLY A 188 22.20 18.24 32.76
N LYS A 189 20.97 18.42 33.23
CA LYS A 189 19.83 17.52 32.97
C LYS A 189 18.98 18.09 31.85
N HIS A 190 18.88 17.34 30.80
CA HIS A 190 18.09 17.69 29.60
C HIS A 190 16.80 16.86 29.59
N PRO A 191 15.62 17.47 29.70
CA PRO A 191 14.37 16.75 29.56
C PRO A 191 14.31 16.12 28.17
N PHE A 192 13.95 14.86 28.12
CA PHE A 192 13.68 14.16 26.87
C PHE A 192 12.28 13.52 26.89
N ARG A 193 11.72 13.37 25.71
CA ARG A 193 10.50 12.60 25.44
C ARG A 193 10.74 11.77 24.19
N LEU A 194 10.42 10.49 24.26
CA LEU A 194 10.38 9.60 23.14
C LEU A 194 8.96 9.09 22.99
N GLU A 195 8.42 9.26 21.81
CA GLU A 195 7.10 8.80 21.42
C GLU A 195 7.29 7.68 20.39
N TYR A 196 6.78 6.50 20.68
CA TYR A 196 6.85 5.32 19.83
C TYR A 196 5.46 4.79 19.60
N TYR A 197 5.15 4.32 18.41
CA TYR A 197 3.93 3.58 18.15
C TYR A 197 4.21 2.30 17.40
N GLN A 198 3.31 1.35 17.61
CA GLN A 198 3.21 0.07 16.95
C GLN A 198 1.84 -0.07 16.31
N GLY A 199 1.76 -0.22 15.00
CA GLY A 199 0.53 -0.53 14.26
C GLY A 199 0.32 -2.04 14.19
N LEU A 200 0.96 -2.72 13.25
CA LEU A 200 0.77 -4.15 12.97
C LEU A 200 2.11 -4.86 12.76
N TYR A 201 2.19 -6.13 13.10
CA TYR A 201 3.30 -7.07 12.85
C TYR A 201 4.52 -6.92 13.74
N GLY A 202 5.73 -6.77 13.17
CA GLY A 202 7.01 -6.73 13.87
C GLY A 202 7.09 -5.58 14.89
N LYS A 203 7.89 -5.74 15.96
CA LYS A 203 8.02 -4.76 17.04
C LYS A 203 9.48 -4.58 17.41
N GLY A 204 9.89 -3.34 17.56
CA GLY A 204 11.24 -3.04 18.00
C GLY A 204 11.43 -1.57 18.35
N LEU A 205 12.18 -1.29 19.40
CA LEU A 205 12.49 0.07 19.81
C LEU A 205 13.88 0.11 20.43
N SER A 206 14.79 0.93 19.86
CA SER A 206 16.11 1.14 20.44
C SER A 206 16.54 2.59 20.30
N LEU A 207 16.87 3.24 21.40
CA LEU A 207 17.53 4.53 21.42
C LEU A 207 19.03 4.35 21.64
N GLN A 208 19.79 4.75 20.65
CA GLN A 208 21.25 4.69 20.64
C GLN A 208 21.83 6.09 20.57
N TRP A 209 23.09 6.23 20.94
CA TRP A 209 23.83 7.47 20.78
C TRP A 209 25.29 7.22 20.39
N ARG A 210 25.89 8.26 19.81
CA ARG A 210 27.31 8.32 19.51
C ARG A 210 27.83 9.71 19.91
N PRO A 211 28.32 9.90 21.18
CA PRO A 211 28.93 11.12 21.60
C PRO A 211 30.20 11.43 20.79
N TYR A 212 30.51 12.72 20.59
CA TYR A 212 31.71 13.15 19.87
C TYR A 212 32.98 12.43 20.33
N GLY A 213 33.73 11.90 19.39
CA GLY A 213 34.93 11.10 19.62
C GLY A 213 34.67 9.58 19.75
N SER A 214 33.42 9.13 19.79
CA SER A 214 33.08 7.71 19.74
C SER A 214 33.04 7.21 18.30
N LYS A 215 33.46 5.93 18.09
CA LYS A 215 33.51 5.33 16.74
C LYS A 215 32.21 4.66 16.31
N ALA A 216 31.37 4.27 17.25
CA ALA A 216 30.16 3.51 16.98
C ALA A 216 28.97 4.00 17.82
N PHE A 217 27.77 3.75 17.32
CA PHE A 217 26.56 3.89 18.11
C PHE A 217 26.50 2.78 19.17
N VAL A 218 26.05 3.16 20.37
CA VAL A 218 25.77 2.23 21.47
C VAL A 218 24.43 2.60 22.08
N VAL A 219 23.72 1.63 22.65
CA VAL A 219 22.48 1.90 23.41
C VAL A 219 22.78 2.96 24.47
N VAL A 220 21.92 3.96 24.60
CA VAL A 220 22.12 5.02 25.62
C VAL A 220 22.17 4.38 27.00
N PRO A 221 23.28 4.56 27.75
CA PRO A 221 23.48 3.82 29.01
C PRO A 221 22.42 4.15 30.06
N PRO A 222 21.92 3.18 30.82
CA PRO A 222 20.97 3.41 31.91
C PRO A 222 21.39 4.49 32.91
N SER A 223 22.70 4.61 33.16
CA SER A 223 23.26 5.52 34.16
C SER A 223 23.06 7.02 33.87
N VAL A 224 22.69 7.36 32.61
CA VAL A 224 22.45 8.77 32.25
C VAL A 224 21.00 9.20 32.42
N PHE A 225 20.07 8.25 32.63
CA PHE A 225 18.66 8.55 32.72
C PHE A 225 18.19 8.73 34.16
N THR A 226 17.36 9.75 34.38
CA THR A 226 16.57 9.92 35.60
C THR A 226 15.15 10.36 35.22
N TYR A 227 14.17 10.08 36.10
CA TYR A 227 12.80 10.50 35.90
C TYR A 227 12.13 10.98 37.16
N LYS A 228 11.11 11.81 37.06
CA LYS A 228 10.22 12.18 38.16
C LYS A 228 9.08 11.16 38.28
N GLU A 229 8.78 10.70 39.47
CA GLU A 229 7.71 9.73 39.71
C GLU A 229 6.35 10.23 39.20
N SER A 230 6.14 11.55 39.21
CA SER A 230 4.94 12.18 38.68
C SER A 230 4.78 12.05 37.12
N ALA A 231 5.82 11.60 36.40
CA ALA A 231 5.74 11.31 34.99
C ALA A 231 5.07 9.97 34.68
N ILE A 232 4.92 9.10 35.71
CA ILE A 232 4.15 7.86 35.60
C ILE A 232 2.68 8.17 35.88
N LYS A 233 1.84 8.03 34.84
CA LYS A 233 0.40 8.32 34.92
C LYS A 233 -0.38 7.18 35.58
N ASN A 234 -1.56 7.47 36.12
CA ASN A 234 -2.51 6.44 36.54
C ASN A 234 -3.00 5.64 35.35
N THR A 235 -3.20 4.33 35.53
CA THR A 235 -3.67 3.46 34.46
C THR A 235 -5.19 3.39 34.38
N GLY A 236 -5.72 3.21 33.15
CA GLY A 236 -7.12 2.90 32.85
C GLY A 236 -7.22 1.54 32.13
N GLN A 237 -8.39 0.91 32.15
CA GLN A 237 -8.58 -0.44 31.60
C GLN A 237 -9.16 -0.48 30.18
N THR A 238 -9.51 0.66 29.61
CA THR A 238 -10.15 0.73 28.29
C THR A 238 -9.18 1.19 27.21
N ALA A 239 -9.18 0.49 26.08
CA ALA A 239 -8.47 0.95 24.89
C ALA A 239 -9.03 2.30 24.42
N ILE A 240 -8.12 3.21 24.12
CA ILE A 240 -8.47 4.57 23.65
C ILE A 240 -9.01 4.46 22.24
N LYS A 241 -10.20 4.99 21.99
CA LYS A 241 -10.62 5.28 20.62
C LYS A 241 -9.94 6.57 20.19
N VAL A 242 -8.99 6.47 19.28
CA VAL A 242 -8.46 7.66 18.61
C VAL A 242 -9.59 8.24 17.80
N GLN A 243 -10.09 9.38 18.20
CA GLN A 243 -10.77 10.26 17.28
C GLN A 243 -9.67 10.90 16.42
N LYS A 244 -9.35 10.27 15.29
CA LYS A 244 -8.57 10.94 14.26
C LYS A 244 -9.48 12.04 13.71
N ASN A 245 -9.23 13.27 14.12
CA ASN A 245 -9.90 14.45 13.56
C ASN A 245 -9.58 14.66 12.07
N ASP A 246 -8.77 13.77 11.47
CA ASP A 246 -8.27 13.87 10.12
C ASP A 246 -9.10 13.10 9.09
N ILE A 247 -9.98 12.20 9.53
CA ILE A 247 -10.85 11.43 8.65
C ILE A 247 -12.29 11.90 8.84
N PRO A 248 -12.95 12.46 7.81
CA PRO A 248 -14.35 12.87 7.90
C PRO A 248 -15.30 11.72 8.27
N GLY A 249 -16.39 12.03 8.95
CA GLY A 249 -17.41 11.08 9.37
C GLY A 249 -17.24 10.57 10.80
N ASP A 250 -17.93 9.49 11.13
CA ASP A 250 -17.89 8.84 12.45
C ASP A 250 -16.64 7.94 12.62
N GLN A 251 -15.78 7.91 11.61
CA GLN A 251 -14.56 7.12 11.51
C GLN A 251 -14.78 5.61 11.63
N SER A 252 -16.00 5.15 11.53
CA SER A 252 -16.30 3.73 11.43
C SER A 252 -15.71 3.17 10.14
N PRO A 253 -14.93 2.08 10.19
CA PRO A 253 -14.41 1.47 8.98
C PRO A 253 -15.57 1.00 8.10
N LEU A 254 -15.50 1.27 6.79
CA LEU A 254 -16.40 0.65 5.84
C LEU A 254 -16.03 -0.83 5.73
N VAL A 255 -16.86 -1.72 6.29
CA VAL A 255 -16.61 -3.17 6.34
C VAL A 255 -17.58 -3.98 5.47
N ALA A 256 -18.66 -3.36 5.00
CA ALA A 256 -19.75 -4.04 4.33
C ALA A 256 -19.82 -3.70 2.83
N VAL A 257 -20.55 -4.54 2.12
CA VAL A 257 -20.95 -4.29 0.72
C VAL A 257 -21.91 -3.10 0.68
N HIS A 258 -21.76 -2.28 -0.35
CA HIS A 258 -22.62 -1.10 -0.56
C HIS A 258 -24.11 -1.49 -0.61
N PRO A 259 -25.01 -0.79 0.10
CA PRO A 259 -26.42 -1.16 0.22
C PRO A 259 -27.19 -1.27 -1.11
N SER A 260 -26.73 -0.58 -2.15
CA SER A 260 -27.31 -0.66 -3.50
C SER A 260 -26.97 -1.92 -4.27
N PHE A 261 -26.17 -2.83 -3.69
CA PHE A 261 -25.73 -4.03 -4.37
C PHE A 261 -25.94 -5.30 -3.53
N THR A 262 -26.24 -6.37 -4.22
CA THR A 262 -26.27 -7.73 -3.65
C THR A 262 -25.00 -8.46 -4.08
N LEU A 263 -24.24 -8.97 -3.10
CA LEU A 263 -23.03 -9.76 -3.33
C LEU A 263 -23.39 -11.24 -3.51
N SER A 264 -22.80 -11.90 -4.49
CA SER A 264 -22.87 -13.34 -4.67
C SER A 264 -21.55 -13.92 -5.15
N GLN A 265 -21.33 -15.24 -4.92
CA GLN A 265 -20.18 -15.96 -5.46
C GLN A 265 -20.34 -16.18 -6.96
N ALA A 266 -19.24 -16.05 -7.69
CA ALA A 266 -19.17 -16.27 -9.12
C ALA A 266 -18.20 -17.42 -9.49
N ARG A 267 -17.86 -18.26 -8.52
CA ARG A 267 -17.00 -19.43 -8.67
C ARG A 267 -17.46 -20.58 -7.76
N PRO A 268 -17.19 -21.84 -8.11
CA PRO A 268 -17.31 -22.95 -7.17
C PRO A 268 -16.13 -22.90 -6.16
N ASP A 269 -16.30 -23.54 -5.00
CA ASP A 269 -15.32 -23.49 -3.89
C ASP A 269 -13.95 -24.09 -4.27
N ASN A 270 -13.93 -25.10 -5.13
CA ASN A 270 -12.71 -25.76 -5.60
C ASN A 270 -11.95 -24.97 -6.67
N PHE A 271 -12.50 -23.88 -7.17
CA PHE A 271 -11.82 -22.97 -8.08
C PHE A 271 -11.35 -21.71 -7.33
N GLN A 272 -10.05 -21.52 -7.26
CA GLN A 272 -9.39 -20.49 -6.45
C GLN A 272 -8.51 -19.56 -7.30
N PRO A 273 -9.12 -18.76 -8.21
CA PRO A 273 -8.36 -17.96 -9.15
C PRO A 273 -7.71 -16.73 -8.49
N LYS A 274 -6.42 -16.55 -8.72
CA LYS A 274 -5.75 -15.24 -8.57
C LYS A 274 -5.95 -14.49 -9.88
N VAL A 275 -6.98 -13.66 -9.95
CA VAL A 275 -7.43 -13.08 -11.21
C VAL A 275 -6.44 -12.05 -11.75
N GLY A 276 -5.83 -12.35 -12.90
CA GLY A 276 -4.94 -11.45 -13.65
C GLY A 276 -5.68 -10.56 -14.64
N GLY A 277 -6.67 -11.12 -15.33
CA GLY A 277 -7.54 -10.44 -16.29
C GLY A 277 -8.87 -11.17 -16.44
N MET A 278 -9.92 -10.47 -16.87
CA MET A 278 -11.22 -11.08 -17.15
C MET A 278 -12.04 -10.25 -18.14
N ASP A 279 -12.83 -10.93 -18.96
CA ASP A 279 -13.78 -10.35 -19.90
C ASP A 279 -14.86 -11.38 -20.27
N PHE A 280 -15.81 -11.01 -21.13
CA PHE A 280 -16.91 -11.87 -21.55
C PHE A 280 -16.86 -12.18 -23.03
N LEU A 281 -17.19 -13.42 -23.39
CA LEU A 281 -17.54 -13.84 -24.74
C LEU A 281 -18.93 -13.29 -25.13
N SER A 282 -19.22 -13.22 -26.42
CA SER A 282 -20.51 -12.74 -26.94
C SER A 282 -21.68 -13.59 -26.45
N ASP A 283 -21.45 -14.86 -26.12
CA ASP A 283 -22.46 -15.78 -25.60
C ASP A 283 -22.72 -15.60 -24.08
N GLY A 284 -22.01 -14.69 -23.42
CA GLY A 284 -22.14 -14.36 -21.99
C GLY A 284 -21.30 -15.22 -21.04
N ARG A 285 -20.48 -16.15 -21.57
CA ARG A 285 -19.49 -16.85 -20.73
C ARG A 285 -18.32 -15.94 -20.41
N MET A 286 -17.75 -16.10 -19.23
CA MET A 286 -16.61 -15.28 -18.79
C MET A 286 -15.29 -15.97 -19.10
N VAL A 287 -14.30 -15.21 -19.56
CA VAL A 287 -12.92 -15.65 -19.71
C VAL A 287 -12.08 -15.01 -18.60
N VAL A 288 -11.27 -15.82 -17.91
CA VAL A 288 -10.43 -15.39 -16.78
C VAL A 288 -9.01 -15.89 -16.98
N SER A 289 -8.03 -15.00 -16.88
CA SER A 289 -6.61 -15.36 -16.73
C SER A 289 -6.18 -15.34 -15.28
N THR A 290 -5.23 -16.20 -14.89
CA THR A 290 -4.78 -16.31 -13.50
C THR A 290 -3.29 -15.97 -13.35
N TRP A 291 -2.98 -15.16 -12.33
CA TRP A 291 -1.63 -14.82 -11.91
C TRP A 291 -1.12 -15.84 -10.88
N ASP A 292 -0.76 -16.99 -11.39
CA ASP A 292 -0.16 -18.10 -10.64
C ASP A 292 1.02 -18.70 -11.42
N SER A 293 1.65 -19.72 -10.88
CA SER A 293 2.82 -20.36 -11.50
C SER A 293 2.54 -21.04 -12.84
N LEU A 294 1.27 -21.31 -13.16
CA LEU A 294 0.85 -21.94 -14.40
C LEU A 294 0.47 -20.90 -15.48
N GLY A 295 0.05 -19.69 -15.07
CA GLY A 295 -0.43 -18.67 -16.00
C GLY A 295 -1.55 -19.20 -16.88
N SER A 296 -2.66 -19.60 -16.25
CA SER A 296 -3.75 -20.30 -16.96
C SER A 296 -4.84 -19.33 -17.42
N VAL A 297 -5.63 -19.78 -18.42
CA VAL A 297 -6.86 -19.13 -18.86
C VAL A 297 -8.02 -20.12 -18.78
N TYR A 298 -9.15 -19.63 -18.28
CA TYR A 298 -10.35 -20.43 -18.08
C TYR A 298 -11.55 -19.79 -18.73
N ILE A 299 -12.47 -20.62 -19.26
CA ILE A 299 -13.85 -20.25 -19.54
C ILE A 299 -14.71 -20.66 -18.34
N ILE A 300 -15.55 -19.74 -17.87
CA ILE A 300 -16.44 -19.93 -16.74
C ILE A 300 -17.87 -19.73 -17.23
N ASP A 301 -18.70 -20.78 -17.09
CA ASP A 301 -20.10 -20.75 -17.45
C ASP A 301 -21.00 -20.86 -16.22
N GLY A 302 -21.55 -19.75 -15.81
CA GLY A 302 -22.52 -19.63 -14.72
C GLY A 302 -23.94 -19.28 -15.20
N ARG A 303 -24.20 -19.24 -16.52
CA ARG A 303 -25.48 -18.76 -17.08
C ARG A 303 -26.68 -19.56 -16.65
N LYS A 304 -26.50 -20.84 -16.37
CA LYS A 304 -27.55 -21.78 -15.91
C LYS A 304 -27.34 -22.26 -14.48
N ALA A 305 -26.35 -21.73 -13.77
CA ALA A 305 -26.03 -22.17 -12.42
C ALA A 305 -27.10 -21.68 -11.43
N ALA A 306 -27.72 -22.62 -10.71
CA ALA A 306 -28.65 -22.31 -9.62
C ALA A 306 -27.90 -22.01 -8.31
N SER A 307 -26.66 -22.52 -8.19
CA SER A 307 -25.77 -22.33 -7.05
C SER A 307 -24.30 -22.17 -7.53
N PRO A 308 -23.39 -21.65 -6.72
CA PRO A 308 -21.98 -21.57 -7.10
C PRO A 308 -21.35 -22.91 -7.48
N SER A 309 -21.80 -24.03 -6.89
CA SER A 309 -21.32 -25.39 -7.22
C SER A 309 -21.67 -25.84 -8.64
N ASP A 310 -22.68 -25.24 -9.26
CA ASP A 310 -23.14 -25.60 -10.61
C ASP A 310 -22.36 -24.84 -11.70
N ILE A 311 -21.56 -23.87 -11.32
CA ILE A 311 -20.73 -23.07 -12.26
C ILE A 311 -19.69 -24.00 -12.89
N GLN A 312 -19.67 -24.06 -14.22
CA GLN A 312 -18.70 -24.85 -14.97
C GLN A 312 -17.42 -24.05 -15.18
N VAL A 313 -16.27 -24.68 -14.93
CA VAL A 313 -14.94 -24.08 -15.11
C VAL A 313 -14.11 -24.98 -16.01
N LYS A 314 -13.73 -24.48 -17.19
CA LYS A 314 -12.90 -25.19 -18.15
C LYS A 314 -11.61 -24.43 -18.37
N ARG A 315 -10.46 -25.06 -18.09
CA ARG A 315 -9.16 -24.50 -18.46
C ARG A 315 -8.95 -24.67 -19.96
N ILE A 316 -8.69 -23.58 -20.66
CA ILE A 316 -8.51 -23.55 -22.12
C ILE A 316 -7.06 -23.31 -22.54
N ALA A 317 -6.24 -22.67 -21.69
CA ALA A 317 -4.84 -22.39 -21.96
C ALA A 317 -4.02 -22.37 -20.66
N TYR A 318 -2.69 -22.50 -20.77
CA TYR A 318 -1.74 -22.37 -19.65
C TYR A 318 -0.33 -22.09 -20.19
N GLY A 319 0.63 -21.80 -19.29
CA GLY A 319 2.02 -21.55 -19.65
C GLY A 319 2.30 -20.08 -20.01
N LEU A 320 1.36 -19.17 -19.70
CA LEU A 320 1.50 -17.74 -19.96
C LEU A 320 2.31 -17.06 -18.87
N ALA A 321 3.17 -16.12 -19.26
CA ALA A 321 4.06 -15.41 -18.35
C ALA A 321 3.36 -14.19 -17.72
N GLU A 322 2.87 -14.34 -16.49
CA GLU A 322 2.20 -13.27 -15.73
C GLU A 322 1.05 -12.63 -16.54
N PRO A 323 -0.02 -13.37 -16.88
CA PRO A 323 -1.12 -12.88 -17.73
C PRO A 323 -2.01 -11.88 -16.97
N LEU A 324 -1.54 -10.64 -16.82
CA LEU A 324 -2.15 -9.57 -15.99
C LEU A 324 -3.05 -8.62 -16.79
N GLY A 325 -3.42 -8.99 -17.99
CA GLY A 325 -4.42 -8.31 -18.79
C GLY A 325 -5.11 -9.28 -19.75
N LEU A 326 -6.42 -9.13 -19.90
CA LEU A 326 -7.22 -9.93 -20.80
C LEU A 326 -8.28 -9.05 -21.47
N LYS A 327 -8.50 -9.26 -22.76
CA LYS A 327 -9.59 -8.65 -23.50
C LYS A 327 -10.15 -9.61 -24.54
N VAL A 328 -11.46 -9.66 -24.63
CA VAL A 328 -12.18 -10.34 -25.72
C VAL A 328 -12.61 -9.29 -26.74
N VAL A 329 -12.25 -9.50 -28.00
CA VAL A 329 -12.65 -8.64 -29.12
C VAL A 329 -13.09 -9.50 -30.27
N ASP A 330 -14.33 -9.38 -30.70
CA ASP A 330 -14.93 -10.22 -31.78
C ASP A 330 -14.83 -11.74 -31.44
N ASP A 331 -15.04 -12.11 -30.17
CA ASP A 331 -14.85 -13.45 -29.58
C ASP A 331 -13.41 -14.01 -29.65
N GLU A 332 -12.45 -13.21 -30.07
CA GLU A 332 -11.04 -13.55 -29.99
C GLU A 332 -10.45 -13.12 -28.63
N ILE A 333 -9.66 -14.00 -28.02
CA ILE A 333 -9.09 -13.80 -26.68
C ILE A 333 -7.67 -13.26 -26.81
N TYR A 334 -7.42 -12.09 -26.22
CA TYR A 334 -6.11 -11.43 -26.18
C TYR A 334 -5.60 -11.33 -24.75
N ILE A 335 -4.35 -11.72 -24.54
CA ILE A 335 -3.71 -11.77 -23.22
C ILE A 335 -2.47 -10.86 -23.21
N MET A 336 -2.43 -9.94 -22.26
CA MET A 336 -1.22 -9.17 -21.96
C MET A 336 -0.34 -9.99 -21.02
N GLN A 337 0.79 -10.41 -21.52
CA GLN A 337 1.85 -11.07 -20.76
C GLN A 337 2.97 -10.06 -20.45
N LYS A 338 3.90 -10.42 -19.56
CA LYS A 338 5.03 -9.57 -19.18
C LYS A 338 5.81 -9.01 -20.37
N GLN A 339 6.02 -9.82 -21.41
CA GLN A 339 6.86 -9.52 -22.58
C GLN A 339 6.09 -9.35 -23.88
N GLU A 340 4.78 -9.68 -23.93
CA GLU A 340 4.04 -9.63 -25.20
C GLU A 340 2.53 -9.52 -25.06
N LEU A 341 1.87 -9.08 -26.12
CA LEU A 341 0.44 -9.25 -26.34
C LEU A 341 0.25 -10.50 -27.21
N THR A 342 -0.48 -11.48 -26.67
CA THR A 342 -0.73 -12.79 -27.30
C THR A 342 -2.20 -12.94 -27.62
N LYS A 343 -2.53 -13.44 -28.82
CA LYS A 343 -3.84 -13.94 -29.19
C LYS A 343 -3.87 -15.45 -29.00
N LEU A 344 -4.92 -15.93 -28.35
CA LEU A 344 -5.19 -17.36 -28.18
C LEU A 344 -6.07 -17.87 -29.30
N VAL A 345 -5.67 -18.94 -29.98
CA VAL A 345 -6.38 -19.50 -31.12
C VAL A 345 -6.71 -20.96 -30.90
N ASP A 346 -7.98 -21.28 -31.03
CA ASP A 346 -8.54 -22.62 -31.09
C ASP A 346 -8.80 -22.95 -32.57
N LEU A 347 -8.04 -23.88 -33.15
CA LEU A 347 -8.11 -24.22 -34.59
C LEU A 347 -9.19 -25.23 -34.90
N ASN A 348 -9.56 -26.06 -33.93
CA ASN A 348 -10.45 -27.19 -34.12
C ASN A 348 -11.83 -27.01 -33.47
N ASN A 349 -12.04 -25.88 -32.74
CA ASN A 349 -13.25 -25.49 -32.03
C ASN A 349 -13.63 -26.45 -30.90
N ASP A 350 -12.63 -27.02 -30.18
CA ASP A 350 -12.89 -27.85 -29.00
C ASP A 350 -12.75 -27.03 -27.68
N GLU A 351 -12.53 -25.74 -27.81
CA GLU A 351 -12.29 -24.77 -26.70
C GLU A 351 -11.02 -25.07 -25.91
N ILE A 352 -10.04 -25.74 -26.50
CA ILE A 352 -8.68 -25.81 -26.00
C ILE A 352 -7.79 -25.08 -26.97
N ILE A 353 -6.95 -24.21 -26.46
CA ILE A 353 -6.09 -23.39 -27.31
C ILE A 353 -4.97 -24.23 -27.91
N ASP A 354 -4.94 -24.24 -29.25
CA ASP A 354 -3.92 -24.94 -30.05
C ASP A 354 -2.71 -24.05 -30.35
N GLU A 355 -2.93 -22.75 -30.50
CA GLU A 355 -1.90 -21.81 -30.96
C GLU A 355 -1.88 -20.50 -30.15
N TYR A 356 -0.68 -20.07 -29.77
CA TYR A 356 -0.40 -18.81 -29.09
C TYR A 356 0.25 -17.87 -30.09
N GLN A 357 -0.52 -16.93 -30.65
CA GLN A 357 -0.02 -15.99 -31.66
C GLN A 357 0.48 -14.72 -31.01
N THR A 358 1.78 -14.42 -31.12
CA THR A 358 2.33 -13.14 -30.74
C THR A 358 1.82 -12.03 -31.63
N ILE A 359 1.07 -11.09 -31.08
CA ILE A 359 0.60 -9.89 -31.78
C ILE A 359 1.65 -8.78 -31.70
N CYS A 360 2.26 -8.59 -30.54
CA CYS A 360 3.29 -7.59 -30.31
C CYS A 360 4.18 -7.97 -29.15
N ASN A 361 5.51 -7.88 -29.33
CA ASN A 361 6.53 -8.07 -28.30
C ASN A 361 7.60 -6.99 -28.37
N GLY A 362 7.24 -5.78 -28.81
CA GLY A 362 8.19 -4.71 -29.17
C GLY A 362 8.83 -4.00 -27.96
N TRP A 363 8.37 -4.23 -26.73
CA TRP A 363 8.96 -3.60 -25.54
C TRP A 363 9.95 -4.52 -24.82
N LYS A 364 10.91 -3.91 -24.14
CA LYS A 364 11.94 -4.64 -23.40
C LYS A 364 11.49 -4.97 -21.98
N VAL A 365 12.04 -6.06 -21.46
CA VAL A 365 11.79 -6.59 -20.12
C VAL A 365 13.07 -7.17 -19.55
N SER A 366 13.23 -7.14 -18.23
CA SER A 366 14.30 -7.84 -17.51
C SER A 366 13.77 -8.99 -16.64
N ALA A 367 14.67 -9.64 -15.91
CA ALA A 367 14.32 -10.65 -14.93
C ALA A 367 13.73 -10.07 -13.63
N ASN A 368 13.58 -8.75 -13.52
CA ASN A 368 13.03 -8.15 -12.30
C ASN A 368 11.58 -8.59 -12.08
N PHE A 369 11.28 -9.00 -10.86
CA PHE A 369 9.97 -9.54 -10.47
C PHE A 369 8.82 -8.53 -10.59
N HIS A 370 9.12 -7.23 -10.64
CA HIS A 370 8.11 -6.16 -10.63
C HIS A 370 7.86 -5.54 -12.01
N GLU A 371 8.60 -5.91 -13.04
CA GLU A 371 8.38 -5.40 -14.40
C GLU A 371 7.13 -6.00 -15.05
N PHE A 372 5.99 -5.82 -14.44
CA PHE A 372 4.69 -6.27 -14.96
C PHE A 372 4.29 -5.51 -16.24
N ALA A 373 3.44 -6.16 -17.03
CA ALA A 373 2.63 -5.52 -18.07
C ALA A 373 1.16 -5.74 -17.70
N PHE A 374 0.43 -4.65 -17.49
CA PHE A 374 -0.95 -4.67 -17.06
C PHE A 374 -1.90 -4.22 -18.18
N GLY A 375 -3.12 -4.67 -18.10
CA GLY A 375 -4.15 -4.24 -19.05
C GLY A 375 -5.43 -5.06 -18.87
N LEU A 376 -6.30 -5.08 -19.88
CA LEU A 376 -6.12 -4.60 -21.24
C LEU A 376 -7.37 -3.79 -21.62
N VAL A 377 -7.21 -2.64 -22.24
CA VAL A 377 -8.32 -1.85 -22.81
C VAL A 377 -8.27 -1.96 -24.32
N TYR A 378 -9.43 -2.13 -24.96
CA TYR A 378 -9.57 -2.02 -26.41
C TYR A 378 -10.46 -0.83 -26.75
N LYS A 379 -9.93 0.09 -27.57
CA LYS A 379 -10.65 1.29 -28.01
C LYS A 379 -10.17 1.67 -29.41
N ASP A 380 -11.09 1.94 -30.32
CA ASP A 380 -10.83 2.47 -31.67
C ASP A 380 -9.79 1.67 -32.49
N GLY A 381 -9.83 0.33 -32.40
CA GLY A 381 -8.94 -0.56 -33.13
C GLY A 381 -7.57 -0.81 -32.46
N TYR A 382 -7.37 -0.30 -31.27
CA TYR A 382 -6.11 -0.43 -30.53
C TYR A 382 -6.30 -1.05 -29.15
N PHE A 383 -5.31 -1.84 -28.74
CA PHE A 383 -5.15 -2.27 -27.36
C PHE A 383 -4.28 -1.26 -26.60
N TYR A 384 -4.65 -0.99 -25.34
CA TYR A 384 -3.88 -0.15 -24.44
C TYR A 384 -3.51 -0.94 -23.21
N GLY A 385 -2.24 -0.84 -22.81
CA GLY A 385 -1.69 -1.47 -21.61
C GLY A 385 -0.67 -0.56 -20.94
N THR A 386 -0.16 -1.00 -19.81
CA THR A 386 0.82 -0.26 -19.01
C THR A 386 1.99 -1.14 -18.61
N LEU A 387 3.17 -0.56 -18.50
CA LEU A 387 4.44 -1.24 -18.18
C LEU A 387 5.00 -0.69 -16.87
N ALA A 388 5.04 -1.52 -15.84
CA ALA A 388 5.59 -1.16 -14.53
C ALA A 388 7.11 -1.07 -14.52
N THR A 389 7.68 -0.29 -13.62
CA THR A 389 9.12 -0.17 -13.40
C THR A 389 9.69 -1.36 -12.62
N ALA A 390 10.98 -1.59 -12.72
CA ALA A 390 11.71 -2.51 -11.86
C ALA A 390 11.90 -1.89 -10.46
N ILE A 391 11.76 -2.72 -9.41
CA ILE A 391 11.99 -2.30 -8.02
C ILE A 391 12.93 -3.27 -7.29
N ASN A 392 13.55 -2.77 -6.22
CA ASN A 392 14.19 -3.58 -5.20
C ASN A 392 13.16 -4.12 -4.19
N PRO A 393 13.44 -5.18 -3.46
CA PRO A 393 12.68 -5.52 -2.25
C PRO A 393 12.58 -4.29 -1.33
N GLY A 394 11.35 -3.98 -0.85
CA GLY A 394 11.08 -2.75 -0.10
C GLY A 394 10.53 -1.59 -0.95
N GLY A 395 10.45 -1.74 -2.28
CA GLY A 395 9.65 -0.87 -3.14
C GLY A 395 10.39 0.24 -3.87
N ALA A 396 11.63 0.59 -3.50
CA ALA A 396 12.42 1.60 -4.21
C ALA A 396 12.75 1.15 -5.64
N SER A 397 12.68 2.06 -6.61
CA SER A 397 13.02 1.75 -8.01
C SER A 397 14.49 1.35 -8.17
N THR A 398 14.76 0.35 -9.00
CA THR A 398 16.14 -0.04 -9.34
C THR A 398 16.85 1.05 -10.16
N LYS A 399 18.17 1.02 -10.15
CA LYS A 399 19.00 1.86 -11.05
C LYS A 399 20.06 0.95 -11.71
N PRO A 400 20.17 0.94 -13.05
CA PRO A 400 19.31 1.67 -14.02
C PRO A 400 17.94 1.00 -14.22
N GLN A 401 17.03 1.72 -14.88
CA GLN A 401 15.75 1.21 -15.38
C GLN A 401 15.85 0.90 -16.87
N ILE A 402 15.03 -0.03 -17.38
CA ILE A 402 14.83 -0.20 -18.80
C ILE A 402 14.02 1.01 -19.35
N PRO A 403 14.47 1.68 -20.42
CA PRO A 403 13.81 2.88 -20.93
C PRO A 403 12.35 2.70 -21.33
N ASP A 404 11.94 1.48 -21.68
CA ASP A 404 10.57 1.17 -22.11
C ASP A 404 9.57 1.09 -20.92
N ARG A 405 10.05 1.00 -19.70
CA ARG A 405 9.23 0.82 -18.51
C ARG A 405 8.68 2.14 -17.97
N GLY A 406 7.72 2.08 -17.05
CA GLY A 406 7.03 3.25 -16.51
C GLY A 406 6.19 4.00 -17.56
N LYS A 407 5.60 3.30 -18.51
CA LYS A 407 4.89 3.85 -19.65
C LYS A 407 3.54 3.22 -19.90
N ALA A 408 2.64 3.95 -20.54
CA ALA A 408 1.46 3.42 -21.21
C ALA A 408 1.79 3.16 -22.69
N ILE A 409 1.29 2.04 -23.21
CA ILE A 409 1.50 1.60 -24.59
C ILE A 409 0.17 1.47 -25.33
N LYS A 410 0.24 1.61 -26.64
CA LYS A 410 -0.84 1.45 -27.60
C LYS A 410 -0.41 0.48 -28.70
N ILE A 411 -1.20 -0.56 -28.96
CA ILE A 411 -0.90 -1.63 -29.91
C ILE A 411 -2.05 -1.75 -30.90
N SER A 412 -1.75 -1.70 -32.20
CA SER A 412 -2.74 -1.87 -33.27
C SER A 412 -3.23 -3.33 -33.34
N LYS A 413 -4.56 -3.55 -33.28
CA LYS A 413 -5.14 -4.90 -33.53
C LYS A 413 -4.85 -5.37 -34.95
N LYS A 414 -4.74 -4.45 -35.92
CA LYS A 414 -4.63 -4.76 -37.36
C LYS A 414 -3.28 -5.37 -37.71
N ASP A 415 -2.19 -4.83 -37.18
CA ASP A 415 -0.83 -5.16 -37.64
C ASP A 415 0.20 -5.31 -36.51
N GLY A 416 -0.21 -5.21 -35.25
CA GLY A 416 0.66 -5.38 -34.09
C GLY A 416 1.65 -4.22 -33.87
N SER A 417 1.60 -3.17 -34.70
CA SER A 417 2.44 -2.00 -34.46
C SER A 417 2.14 -1.34 -33.13
N PHE A 418 3.17 -0.88 -32.41
CA PHE A 418 3.00 -0.27 -31.08
C PHE A 418 3.70 1.08 -30.97
N SER A 419 3.23 1.88 -30.02
CA SER A 419 3.84 3.14 -29.61
C SER A 419 3.67 3.38 -28.11
N PHE A 420 4.56 4.19 -27.55
CA PHE A 420 4.39 4.70 -26.19
C PHE A 420 3.48 5.93 -26.21
N VAL A 421 2.44 5.92 -25.38
CA VAL A 421 1.45 6.99 -25.29
C VAL A 421 1.83 8.02 -24.24
N ALA A 422 2.26 7.55 -23.06
CA ALA A 422 2.58 8.38 -21.92
C ALA A 422 3.70 7.75 -21.09
N SER A 423 4.27 8.52 -20.16
CA SER A 423 5.40 8.11 -19.34
C SER A 423 5.30 8.64 -17.90
N GLY A 424 6.27 8.30 -17.05
CA GLY A 424 6.32 8.76 -15.67
C GLY A 424 5.38 8.01 -14.74
N LEU A 425 5.02 6.77 -15.08
CA LEU A 425 4.29 5.82 -14.26
C LEU A 425 5.26 4.95 -13.46
N ARG A 426 4.78 4.34 -12.36
CA ARG A 426 5.59 3.40 -11.55
C ARG A 426 5.02 1.99 -11.54
N THR A 427 3.87 1.78 -10.87
CA THR A 427 3.16 0.50 -10.83
C THR A 427 1.72 0.73 -11.26
N PRO A 428 1.50 0.97 -12.55
CA PRO A 428 0.17 1.28 -13.09
C PRO A 428 -0.67 0.00 -13.24
N ASN A 429 -1.05 -0.64 -12.14
CA ASN A 429 -1.77 -1.92 -12.13
C ASN A 429 -3.16 -1.83 -12.78
N GLY A 430 -3.74 -0.64 -12.84
CA GLY A 430 -5.08 -0.47 -13.40
C GLY A 430 -5.10 0.42 -14.63
N ILE A 431 -5.63 -0.11 -15.73
CA ILE A 431 -6.05 0.69 -16.90
C ILE A 431 -7.46 0.29 -17.30
N GLY A 432 -8.34 1.25 -17.54
CA GLY A 432 -9.73 0.98 -17.85
C GLY A 432 -10.46 2.18 -18.45
N LEU A 433 -11.66 1.94 -18.99
CA LEU A 433 -12.56 3.00 -19.41
C LEU A 433 -13.28 3.59 -18.20
N GLY A 434 -13.38 4.90 -18.14
CA GLY A 434 -14.05 5.64 -17.08
C GLY A 434 -15.04 6.66 -17.61
N VAL A 435 -15.04 7.84 -16.99
CA VAL A 435 -15.89 8.99 -17.36
C VAL A 435 -15.71 9.32 -18.83
N ASP A 436 -16.80 9.68 -19.52
CA ASP A 436 -16.85 10.01 -20.96
C ASP A 436 -16.31 8.92 -21.91
N ASN A 437 -16.18 7.67 -21.44
CA ASN A 437 -15.50 6.57 -22.12
C ASN A 437 -14.01 6.85 -22.43
N GLU A 438 -13.39 7.74 -21.66
CA GLU A 438 -11.95 7.96 -21.73
C GLU A 438 -11.17 6.91 -20.94
N ILE A 439 -9.87 6.79 -21.25
CA ILE A 439 -9.00 5.82 -20.58
C ILE A 439 -8.36 6.45 -19.36
N PHE A 440 -8.46 5.77 -18.22
CA PHE A 440 -7.83 6.17 -16.97
C PHE A 440 -6.88 5.09 -16.48
N ILE A 441 -5.84 5.53 -15.76
CA ILE A 441 -4.82 4.65 -15.18
C ILE A 441 -4.78 4.88 -13.67
N ALA A 442 -4.77 3.79 -12.91
CA ALA A 442 -4.49 3.80 -11.49
C ALA A 442 -3.01 3.46 -11.26
N ASP A 443 -2.27 4.39 -10.67
CA ASP A 443 -0.83 4.24 -10.42
C ASP A 443 -0.52 4.31 -8.93
N ASN A 444 0.40 3.45 -8.48
CA ASN A 444 0.83 3.32 -7.09
C ASN A 444 1.84 4.39 -6.71
N GLN A 445 1.80 4.79 -5.42
CA GLN A 445 2.87 5.61 -4.86
C GLN A 445 4.24 4.92 -4.97
N GLY A 446 5.29 5.70 -4.88
CA GLY A 446 6.67 5.24 -4.93
C GLY A 446 7.64 6.41 -4.85
N ASP A 447 8.88 6.18 -5.22
CA ASP A 447 9.86 7.25 -5.40
C ASP A 447 9.36 8.22 -6.48
N TRP A 448 9.35 9.51 -6.14
CA TRP A 448 8.78 10.63 -6.92
C TRP A 448 7.24 10.65 -7.04
N LEU A 449 6.55 9.68 -6.49
CA LEU A 449 5.09 9.60 -6.46
C LEU A 449 4.62 9.62 -5.00
N PRO A 450 4.28 10.79 -4.45
CA PRO A 450 4.02 10.97 -3.02
C PRO A 450 2.78 10.21 -2.52
N ALA A 451 1.81 9.94 -3.39
CA ALA A 451 0.63 9.15 -3.09
C ALA A 451 0.18 8.36 -4.32
N ASN A 452 -0.68 7.38 -4.12
CA ASN A 452 -1.38 6.71 -5.21
C ASN A 452 -2.30 7.70 -5.93
N LYS A 453 -2.65 7.43 -7.19
CA LYS A 453 -3.46 8.37 -7.98
C LYS A 453 -4.20 7.72 -9.13
N ILE A 454 -5.26 8.39 -9.59
CA ILE A 454 -5.91 8.12 -10.88
C ILE A 454 -5.53 9.22 -11.85
N VAL A 455 -5.03 8.87 -13.02
CA VAL A 455 -4.68 9.80 -14.09
C VAL A 455 -5.50 9.53 -15.33
N HIS A 456 -5.84 10.58 -16.09
CA HIS A 456 -6.42 10.48 -17.42
C HIS A 456 -5.31 10.23 -18.45
N LEU A 457 -5.41 9.18 -19.25
CA LEU A 457 -4.42 8.89 -20.29
C LEU A 457 -4.47 9.92 -21.41
N GLN A 458 -3.39 10.66 -21.58
CA GLN A 458 -3.23 11.67 -22.62
C GLN A 458 -1.95 11.39 -23.42
N GLU A 459 -2.00 11.64 -24.73
CA GLU A 459 -0.83 11.52 -25.61
C GLU A 459 0.29 12.47 -25.15
N GLY A 460 1.50 11.95 -24.99
CA GLY A 460 2.67 12.71 -24.58
C GLY A 460 2.72 13.10 -23.09
N ALA A 461 1.74 12.72 -22.28
CA ALA A 461 1.71 13.05 -20.85
C ALA A 461 2.89 12.43 -20.08
N TRP A 462 3.26 13.12 -18.98
CA TRP A 462 4.22 12.60 -18.01
C TRP A 462 3.63 12.71 -16.60
N TYR A 463 3.59 11.58 -15.88
CA TYR A 463 2.85 11.45 -14.63
C TYR A 463 3.73 11.45 -13.37
N GLY A 464 4.93 12.00 -13.42
CA GLY A 464 5.70 12.39 -12.25
C GLY A 464 6.84 11.44 -11.85
N SER A 465 6.77 10.13 -12.13
CA SER A 465 7.89 9.24 -11.80
C SER A 465 9.14 9.57 -12.62
N ARG A 466 10.26 9.81 -11.93
CA ARG A 466 11.56 10.13 -12.53
C ARG A 466 12.49 8.91 -12.60
N SER A 467 12.02 7.75 -12.17
CA SER A 467 12.85 6.55 -11.96
C SER A 467 13.49 6.03 -13.25
N VAL A 468 12.81 6.20 -14.41
CA VAL A 468 13.30 5.74 -15.71
C VAL A 468 14.26 6.74 -16.36
N ASP A 469 13.98 8.03 -16.25
CA ASP A 469 14.78 9.09 -16.85
C ASP A 469 14.88 10.29 -15.89
N PHE A 470 15.79 10.19 -14.95
CA PHE A 470 15.97 11.20 -13.92
C PHE A 470 16.42 12.56 -14.45
N GLU A 471 17.39 12.54 -15.37
CA GLU A 471 17.98 13.78 -15.95
C GLU A 471 17.04 14.42 -16.97
N GLY A 472 16.48 13.64 -17.89
CA GLY A 472 15.58 14.16 -18.92
C GLY A 472 14.24 14.68 -18.41
N THR A 473 13.86 14.29 -17.16
CA THR A 473 12.62 14.75 -16.51
C THR A 473 12.85 15.86 -15.46
N ALA A 474 14.09 16.34 -15.28
CA ALA A 474 14.43 17.31 -14.24
C ALA A 474 13.58 18.59 -14.24
N ASN A 475 13.24 19.08 -15.44
CA ASN A 475 12.46 20.30 -15.66
C ASN A 475 11.08 20.01 -16.30
N ARG A 476 10.66 18.75 -16.33
CA ARG A 476 9.38 18.38 -16.94
C ARG A 476 8.24 18.63 -15.94
N GLN A 477 7.20 19.32 -16.38
CA GLN A 477 6.01 19.54 -15.56
C GLN A 477 5.15 18.27 -15.55
N GLU A 478 4.71 17.85 -14.37
CA GLU A 478 3.81 16.71 -14.19
C GLU A 478 2.42 17.03 -14.72
N THR A 479 1.83 16.07 -15.45
CA THR A 479 0.41 16.08 -15.76
C THR A 479 -0.34 15.67 -14.50
N LEU A 480 -1.10 16.59 -13.92
CA LEU A 480 -1.77 16.40 -12.64
C LEU A 480 -2.78 15.25 -12.68
N PRO A 481 -2.95 14.52 -11.58
CA PRO A 481 -3.94 13.46 -11.49
C PRO A 481 -5.36 14.00 -11.45
N VAL A 482 -6.32 13.14 -11.77
CA VAL A 482 -7.76 13.41 -11.56
C VAL A 482 -8.07 13.45 -10.07
N VAL A 483 -7.53 12.49 -9.33
CA VAL A 483 -7.60 12.41 -7.87
C VAL A 483 -6.32 11.79 -7.31
N TRP A 484 -5.91 12.27 -6.14
CA TRP A 484 -4.96 11.60 -5.28
C TRP A 484 -5.67 10.56 -4.41
N LEU A 485 -5.04 9.41 -4.23
CA LEU A 485 -5.50 8.34 -3.36
C LEU A 485 -4.51 8.24 -2.19
N THR A 486 -4.75 9.04 -1.16
CA THR A 486 -3.87 9.11 0.01
C THR A 486 -3.67 7.72 0.61
N GLN A 487 -2.41 7.39 0.86
CA GLN A 487 -1.96 6.08 1.35
C GLN A 487 -2.70 5.71 2.64
N ASP A 488 -3.23 4.48 2.69
CA ASP A 488 -3.96 3.85 3.80
C ASP A 488 -5.22 4.60 4.29
N GLU A 489 -5.46 5.81 3.80
CA GLU A 489 -6.69 6.57 4.05
C GLU A 489 -7.80 6.17 3.07
N ILE A 490 -7.50 6.10 1.77
CA ILE A 490 -8.46 5.73 0.73
C ILE A 490 -7.90 4.75 -0.31
N GLY A 491 -6.62 4.54 -0.37
CA GLY A 491 -5.97 3.59 -1.28
C GLY A 491 -4.60 3.16 -0.80
N ASN A 492 -4.15 2.02 -1.29
CA ASN A 492 -2.78 1.53 -1.10
C ASN A 492 -2.22 0.91 -2.39
N SER A 493 -2.95 0.03 -3.04
CA SER A 493 -2.57 -0.58 -4.31
C SER A 493 -3.75 -0.50 -5.27
N PRO A 494 -4.05 0.71 -5.81
CA PRO A 494 -5.19 0.88 -6.67
C PRO A 494 -5.05 0.05 -7.94
N SER A 495 -6.18 -0.49 -8.39
CA SER A 495 -6.25 -1.38 -9.53
C SER A 495 -7.27 -0.90 -10.56
N GLN A 496 -7.67 -1.76 -11.47
CA GLN A 496 -8.40 -1.43 -12.68
C GLN A 496 -9.56 -0.45 -12.46
N PRO A 497 -9.55 0.73 -13.12
CA PRO A 497 -10.73 1.57 -13.28
C PRO A 497 -11.78 0.89 -14.15
N ALA A 498 -13.06 1.14 -13.83
CA ALA A 498 -14.19 0.74 -14.68
C ALA A 498 -15.26 1.83 -14.66
N LYS A 499 -15.94 2.02 -15.78
CA LYS A 499 -17.05 2.98 -15.87
C LYS A 499 -18.16 2.56 -14.92
N LEU A 500 -18.74 3.53 -14.23
CA LEU A 500 -19.94 3.35 -13.41
C LEU A 500 -21.07 4.18 -14.03
N ASN A 501 -22.14 3.49 -14.44
CA ASN A 501 -23.27 4.11 -15.10
C ASN A 501 -24.57 3.38 -14.69
N ILE A 502 -24.86 3.39 -13.39
CA ILE A 502 -25.98 2.66 -12.80
C ILE A 502 -26.64 3.49 -11.68
N GLY A 503 -27.95 3.40 -11.57
CA GLY A 503 -28.73 4.13 -10.56
C GLY A 503 -28.42 5.66 -10.59
N PRO A 504 -28.08 6.28 -9.46
CA PRO A 504 -27.72 7.70 -9.41
C PRO A 504 -26.31 7.99 -9.98
N TYR A 505 -25.45 6.97 -10.12
CA TYR A 505 -24.04 7.11 -10.48
C TYR A 505 -23.82 7.16 -11.99
N GLN A 506 -24.39 8.18 -12.64
CA GLN A 506 -24.27 8.33 -14.09
C GLN A 506 -22.94 8.97 -14.47
N ASN A 507 -22.26 8.38 -15.48
CA ASN A 507 -20.98 8.87 -16.00
C ASN A 507 -19.91 9.08 -14.93
N GLN A 508 -19.82 8.16 -13.97
CA GLN A 508 -18.75 8.11 -12.97
C GLN A 508 -17.83 6.90 -13.25
N MET A 509 -16.87 6.66 -12.41
CA MET A 509 -16.04 5.46 -12.47
C MET A 509 -15.81 4.89 -11.07
N ILE A 510 -15.48 3.61 -11.04
CA ILE A 510 -15.00 2.88 -9.86
C ILE A 510 -13.59 2.37 -10.14
N HIS A 511 -12.85 2.06 -9.09
CA HIS A 511 -11.63 1.28 -9.20
C HIS A 511 -11.49 0.32 -8.03
N GLY A 512 -10.77 -0.77 -8.25
CA GLY A 512 -10.42 -1.70 -7.19
C GLY A 512 -9.19 -1.25 -6.40
N ASP A 513 -8.90 -1.96 -5.32
CA ASP A 513 -7.66 -1.82 -4.58
C ASP A 513 -7.25 -3.19 -4.02
N VAL A 514 -5.99 -3.56 -4.25
CA VAL A 514 -5.49 -4.89 -3.87
C VAL A 514 -5.19 -4.96 -2.38
N THR A 515 -4.60 -3.92 -1.79
CA THR A 515 -4.10 -3.93 -0.41
C THR A 515 -5.04 -3.26 0.58
N HIS A 516 -5.46 -2.03 0.33
CA HIS A 516 -6.50 -1.36 1.12
C HIS A 516 -7.85 -2.08 0.97
N GLY A 517 -8.01 -2.81 -0.12
CA GLY A 517 -9.17 -3.63 -0.43
C GLY A 517 -10.41 -2.84 -0.84
N GLY A 518 -11.43 -3.58 -1.27
CA GLY A 518 -12.69 -3.02 -1.69
C GLY A 518 -12.65 -2.22 -2.99
N ILE A 519 -13.74 -1.51 -3.24
CA ILE A 519 -13.94 -0.66 -4.42
C ILE A 519 -14.14 0.78 -3.96
N LYS A 520 -13.55 1.72 -4.67
CA LYS A 520 -13.72 3.17 -4.50
C LYS A 520 -14.47 3.72 -5.70
N ARG A 521 -15.27 4.75 -5.48
CA ARG A 521 -15.99 5.47 -6.51
C ARG A 521 -15.35 6.84 -6.75
N VAL A 522 -15.19 7.20 -7.99
CA VAL A 522 -14.61 8.48 -8.41
C VAL A 522 -15.64 9.25 -9.24
N PHE A 523 -16.00 10.41 -8.76
CA PHE A 523 -16.62 11.46 -9.55
C PHE A 523 -15.53 12.25 -10.24
N ALA A 524 -15.66 12.54 -11.52
CA ALA A 524 -14.76 13.42 -12.25
C ALA A 524 -15.54 14.34 -13.18
N GLU A 525 -15.04 15.57 -13.29
CA GLU A 525 -15.55 16.60 -14.20
C GLU A 525 -14.41 17.21 -15.00
N LYS A 526 -14.70 17.69 -16.20
CA LYS A 526 -13.73 18.29 -17.09
C LYS A 526 -13.78 19.81 -17.00
N ILE A 527 -12.75 20.44 -16.47
CA ILE A 527 -12.61 21.88 -16.32
C ILE A 527 -11.45 22.34 -17.19
N ASN A 528 -11.73 23.27 -18.11
CA ASN A 528 -10.73 23.80 -19.06
C ASN A 528 -9.92 22.69 -19.79
N GLY A 529 -10.58 21.58 -20.15
CA GLY A 529 -9.98 20.47 -20.86
C GLY A 529 -9.28 19.44 -19.98
N THR A 530 -9.14 19.65 -18.67
CA THR A 530 -8.50 18.76 -17.72
C THR A 530 -9.53 18.14 -16.77
N TYR A 531 -9.41 16.85 -16.48
CA TYR A 531 -10.22 16.18 -15.46
C TYR A 531 -9.71 16.48 -14.07
N GLN A 532 -10.63 16.79 -13.19
CA GLN A 532 -10.46 16.83 -11.73
C GLN A 532 -11.64 16.11 -11.07
N GLY A 533 -11.48 15.66 -9.84
CA GLY A 533 -12.56 14.88 -9.24
C GLY A 533 -12.48 14.72 -7.73
N ALA A 534 -13.36 13.86 -7.25
CA ALA A 534 -13.45 13.43 -5.86
C ALA A 534 -13.54 11.91 -5.78
N VAL A 535 -12.93 11.32 -4.75
CA VAL A 535 -12.96 9.88 -4.51
C VAL A 535 -13.68 9.58 -3.21
N PHE A 536 -14.47 8.52 -3.24
CA PHE A 536 -15.31 8.07 -2.12
C PHE A 536 -15.04 6.58 -1.84
N ARG A 537 -15.04 6.18 -0.57
CA ARG A 537 -15.18 4.78 -0.20
C ARG A 537 -16.54 4.30 -0.70
N PHE A 538 -16.58 3.13 -1.36
CA PHE A 538 -17.82 2.68 -1.98
C PHE A 538 -18.26 1.32 -1.45
N THR A 539 -17.42 0.28 -1.50
CA THR A 539 -17.78 -1.04 -0.98
C THR A 539 -16.57 -1.75 -0.39
N GLN A 540 -16.82 -2.53 0.66
CA GLN A 540 -15.91 -3.47 1.28
C GLN A 540 -16.62 -4.83 1.42
N GLY A 541 -16.18 -5.70 2.31
CA GLY A 541 -16.83 -6.99 2.56
C GLY A 541 -16.56 -8.06 1.50
N LEU A 542 -15.60 -7.81 0.60
CA LEU A 542 -15.21 -8.74 -0.45
C LEU A 542 -14.25 -9.82 0.09
N GLU A 543 -14.13 -10.94 -0.63
CA GLU A 543 -13.34 -12.09 -0.17
C GLU A 543 -11.82 -11.93 -0.32
N ALA A 544 -11.36 -11.05 -1.23
CA ALA A 544 -9.95 -10.81 -1.52
C ALA A 544 -9.68 -9.35 -1.87
N GLY A 545 -8.41 -8.98 -2.04
CA GLY A 545 -8.01 -7.71 -2.63
C GLY A 545 -8.49 -7.60 -4.08
N VAL A 546 -9.04 -6.45 -4.46
CA VAL A 546 -9.68 -6.25 -5.76
C VAL A 546 -8.64 -5.91 -6.82
N ASN A 547 -8.46 -6.80 -7.80
CA ASN A 547 -7.51 -6.59 -8.89
C ASN A 547 -8.19 -6.20 -10.20
N ARG A 548 -9.30 -6.85 -10.56
CA ARG A 548 -9.99 -6.61 -11.84
C ARG A 548 -11.48 -6.42 -11.64
N LEU A 549 -12.05 -5.57 -12.49
CA LEU A 549 -13.47 -5.23 -12.51
C LEU A 549 -13.97 -5.31 -13.95
N VAL A 550 -15.07 -6.04 -14.19
CA VAL A 550 -15.71 -6.09 -15.50
C VAL A 550 -17.23 -6.15 -15.35
N TRP A 551 -17.92 -5.39 -16.17
CA TRP A 551 -19.38 -5.47 -16.29
C TRP A 551 -19.75 -6.60 -17.25
N SER A 552 -20.63 -7.48 -16.80
CA SER A 552 -21.21 -8.51 -17.64
C SER A 552 -22.31 -7.95 -18.56
N PRO A 553 -22.67 -8.68 -19.62
CA PRO A 553 -23.78 -8.28 -20.49
C PRO A 553 -25.14 -8.14 -19.78
N ASP A 554 -25.33 -8.82 -18.63
CA ASP A 554 -26.55 -8.71 -17.80
C ASP A 554 -26.53 -7.50 -16.84
N GLY A 555 -25.50 -6.68 -16.87
CA GLY A 555 -25.36 -5.47 -16.04
C GLY A 555 -24.87 -5.73 -14.63
N SER A 556 -24.37 -6.92 -14.30
CA SER A 556 -23.72 -7.21 -13.03
C SER A 556 -22.22 -6.88 -13.10
N LEU A 557 -21.64 -6.42 -11.99
CA LEU A 557 -20.21 -6.16 -11.86
C LEU A 557 -19.51 -7.42 -11.32
N TYR A 558 -18.61 -8.01 -12.10
CA TYR A 558 -17.74 -9.08 -11.65
C TYR A 558 -16.44 -8.52 -11.09
N ILE A 559 -15.96 -9.13 -10.01
CA ILE A 559 -14.83 -8.70 -9.20
C ILE A 559 -13.83 -9.84 -9.13
N GLY A 560 -12.67 -9.64 -9.76
CA GLY A 560 -11.55 -10.55 -9.72
C GLY A 560 -10.60 -10.21 -8.58
N GLY A 561 -10.39 -11.16 -7.69
CA GLY A 561 -9.56 -11.03 -6.51
C GLY A 561 -8.14 -11.56 -6.69
N VAL A 562 -7.20 -10.97 -5.96
CA VAL A 562 -5.82 -11.43 -5.88
C VAL A 562 -5.27 -11.16 -4.49
N GLY A 563 -4.22 -11.88 -4.11
CA GLY A 563 -3.49 -11.63 -2.88
C GLY A 563 -2.18 -12.40 -2.81
N SER A 564 -1.26 -11.84 -2.06
CA SER A 564 0.04 -12.43 -1.72
C SER A 564 0.55 -11.77 -0.44
N THR A 565 1.76 -12.08 -0.01
CA THR A 565 2.42 -11.46 1.15
C THR A 565 2.83 -10.01 0.87
N GLY A 566 2.98 -9.21 1.90
CA GLY A 566 3.31 -7.79 1.82
C GLY A 566 2.16 -6.94 1.25
N ASN A 567 2.48 -5.85 0.56
CA ASN A 567 1.50 -4.95 -0.07
C ASN A 567 0.81 -5.53 -1.33
N TRP A 568 0.67 -6.84 -1.42
CA TRP A 568 0.10 -7.55 -2.57
C TRP A 568 -1.21 -8.24 -2.25
N GLY A 569 -1.81 -7.94 -1.10
CA GLY A 569 -3.08 -8.54 -0.69
C GLY A 569 -3.76 -7.79 0.44
N HIS A 570 -5.08 -7.95 0.52
CA HIS A 570 -5.89 -7.37 1.59
C HIS A 570 -5.73 -8.18 2.86
N ALA A 571 -5.29 -7.55 3.94
CA ALA A 571 -5.03 -8.22 5.21
C ALA A 571 -6.27 -8.96 5.74
N GLY A 572 -6.07 -10.20 6.18
CA GLY A 572 -7.15 -11.05 6.71
C GLY A 572 -8.14 -11.59 5.67
N LYS A 573 -7.86 -11.42 4.36
CA LYS A 573 -8.68 -11.91 3.26
C LYS A 573 -7.99 -13.04 2.49
N LEU A 574 -8.74 -13.69 1.58
CA LEU A 574 -8.20 -14.72 0.71
C LEU A 574 -7.18 -14.12 -0.28
N SER A 575 -6.28 -14.96 -0.78
CA SER A 575 -5.34 -14.60 -1.84
C SER A 575 -5.90 -14.80 -3.25
N TYR A 576 -7.16 -15.12 -3.37
CA TYR A 576 -7.89 -15.41 -4.60
C TYR A 576 -9.36 -15.01 -4.43
N GLY A 577 -10.06 -14.79 -5.52
CA GLY A 577 -11.49 -14.49 -5.43
C GLY A 577 -12.14 -14.24 -6.78
N LEU A 578 -13.41 -14.53 -6.86
CA LEU A 578 -14.27 -14.18 -7.99
C LEU A 578 -15.70 -14.03 -7.51
N GLN A 579 -16.17 -12.81 -7.42
CA GLN A 579 -17.48 -12.47 -6.88
C GLN A 579 -18.26 -11.59 -7.86
N LYS A 580 -19.55 -11.44 -7.61
CA LYS A 580 -20.47 -10.65 -8.42
C LYS A 580 -21.29 -9.71 -7.55
N LEU A 581 -21.38 -8.44 -7.96
CA LEU A 581 -22.28 -7.43 -7.42
C LEU A 581 -23.40 -7.15 -8.41
N THR A 582 -24.63 -7.36 -7.98
CA THR A 582 -25.83 -7.05 -8.77
C THR A 582 -26.54 -5.85 -8.13
N PHE A 583 -26.83 -4.82 -8.94
CA PHE A 583 -27.58 -3.66 -8.47
C PHE A 583 -29.00 -4.05 -8.08
N ASN A 584 -29.42 -3.69 -6.87
CA ASN A 584 -30.69 -4.10 -6.29
C ASN A 584 -31.76 -2.98 -6.27
N ASN A 585 -31.49 -1.86 -6.96
CA ASN A 585 -32.34 -0.66 -7.03
C ASN A 585 -32.54 0.12 -5.72
N ASN A 586 -31.88 -0.25 -4.62
CA ASN A 586 -31.85 0.60 -3.45
C ASN A 586 -30.91 1.77 -3.68
N ILE A 587 -31.32 2.96 -3.29
CA ILE A 587 -30.48 4.15 -3.34
C ILE A 587 -29.99 4.45 -1.91
N ALA A 588 -28.68 4.42 -1.73
CA ALA A 588 -28.04 4.82 -0.49
C ALA A 588 -27.91 6.36 -0.45
N PHE A 589 -28.17 6.97 0.72
CA PHE A 589 -27.85 8.36 0.93
C PHE A 589 -26.33 8.53 1.08
N GLU A 590 -25.72 9.25 0.15
CA GLU A 590 -24.29 9.56 0.19
C GLU A 590 -23.94 10.79 -0.68
N MET A 591 -22.71 11.29 -0.55
CA MET A 591 -22.21 12.32 -1.46
C MET A 591 -22.10 11.73 -2.87
N LEU A 592 -22.80 12.30 -3.83
CA LEU A 592 -22.76 11.89 -5.24
C LEU A 592 -21.58 12.53 -5.97
N ALA A 593 -21.30 13.79 -5.68
CA ALA A 593 -20.25 14.59 -6.28
C ALA A 593 -19.72 15.65 -5.31
N VAL A 594 -18.45 16.02 -5.48
CA VAL A 594 -17.85 17.19 -4.84
C VAL A 594 -17.13 18.00 -5.90
N ARG A 595 -17.45 19.29 -5.99
CA ARG A 595 -16.91 20.21 -6.99
C ARG A 595 -16.21 21.38 -6.31
N ALA A 596 -14.99 21.68 -6.72
CA ALA A 596 -14.33 22.92 -6.31
C ALA A 596 -14.99 24.12 -7.01
N LYS A 597 -15.21 25.19 -6.27
CA LYS A 597 -15.68 26.48 -6.76
C LYS A 597 -14.60 27.54 -6.52
N SER A 598 -14.76 28.72 -7.12
CA SER A 598 -13.79 29.81 -6.94
C SER A 598 -13.68 30.31 -5.50
N ASP A 599 -14.68 30.08 -4.67
CA ASP A 599 -14.82 30.59 -3.31
C ASP A 599 -15.26 29.51 -2.31
N GLY A 600 -15.18 28.25 -2.67
CA GLY A 600 -15.58 27.15 -1.78
C GLY A 600 -15.75 25.80 -2.44
N VAL A 601 -16.68 25.01 -1.93
CA VAL A 601 -16.94 23.63 -2.36
C VAL A 601 -18.44 23.41 -2.50
N GLU A 602 -18.87 22.77 -3.58
CA GLU A 602 -20.23 22.26 -3.77
C GLU A 602 -20.27 20.75 -3.57
N ILE A 603 -21.11 20.28 -2.66
CA ILE A 603 -21.39 18.87 -2.42
C ILE A 603 -22.77 18.54 -2.98
N GLU A 604 -22.87 17.49 -3.78
CA GLU A 604 -24.14 16.96 -4.28
C GLU A 604 -24.39 15.57 -3.66
N PHE A 605 -25.63 15.32 -3.22
CA PHE A 605 -26.06 14.07 -2.59
C PHE A 605 -26.99 13.26 -3.50
N THR A 606 -27.01 11.94 -3.31
CA THR A 606 -27.88 11.01 -4.04
C THR A 606 -29.36 11.27 -3.74
N GLU A 607 -29.69 11.63 -2.49
CA GLU A 607 -31.03 11.89 -1.97
C GLU A 607 -31.06 13.24 -1.23
N PRO A 608 -32.26 13.87 -1.05
CA PRO A 608 -32.35 15.12 -0.33
C PRO A 608 -31.93 15.01 1.15
N LEU A 609 -31.23 16.02 1.65
CA LEU A 609 -31.02 16.21 3.08
C LEU A 609 -32.36 16.42 3.82
N LYS A 610 -32.49 15.85 5.00
CA LYS A 610 -33.63 16.15 5.89
C LYS A 610 -33.61 17.61 6.28
N GLU A 611 -34.81 18.18 6.56
CA GLU A 611 -34.93 19.53 7.05
C GLU A 611 -34.12 19.74 8.34
N GLY A 612 -33.39 20.84 8.44
CA GLY A 612 -32.52 21.16 9.56
C GLY A 612 -31.17 20.43 9.60
N VAL A 613 -30.92 19.53 8.65
CA VAL A 613 -29.66 18.79 8.56
C VAL A 613 -28.75 19.42 7.50
N GLY A 614 -27.46 19.55 7.82
CA GLY A 614 -26.44 20.07 6.90
C GLY A 614 -26.53 21.57 6.62
N GLU A 615 -27.17 22.33 7.53
CA GLU A 615 -27.40 23.79 7.38
C GLU A 615 -26.41 24.63 8.18
N LYS A 616 -25.58 23.99 9.03
CA LYS A 616 -24.65 24.69 9.91
C LYS A 616 -23.23 24.49 9.45
N ALA A 617 -22.38 25.48 9.62
CA ALA A 617 -20.94 25.38 9.35
C ALA A 617 -20.27 24.25 10.15
N SER A 618 -20.74 24.01 11.38
CA SER A 618 -20.26 22.93 12.25
C SER A 618 -20.58 21.51 11.76
N ASP A 619 -21.42 21.35 10.75
CA ASP A 619 -21.75 20.05 10.16
C ASP A 619 -20.68 19.59 9.15
N TYR A 620 -19.69 20.45 8.87
CA TYR A 620 -18.67 20.23 7.86
C TYR A 620 -17.27 20.47 8.41
N ASP A 621 -16.36 19.54 8.11
CA ASP A 621 -14.90 19.70 8.29
C ASP A 621 -14.24 19.68 6.91
N ILE A 622 -13.54 20.75 6.56
CA ILE A 622 -12.83 20.88 5.30
C ILE A 622 -11.35 21.08 5.61
N ARG A 623 -10.52 20.30 4.95
CA ARG A 623 -9.07 20.41 5.06
C ARG A 623 -8.44 20.55 3.69
N GLN A 624 -7.33 21.28 3.65
CA GLN A 624 -6.47 21.34 2.47
C GLN A 624 -5.08 20.84 2.79
N TRP A 625 -4.43 20.27 1.79
CA TRP A 625 -3.03 19.86 1.83
C TRP A 625 -2.48 19.75 0.41
N TRP A 626 -1.18 19.58 0.30
CA TRP A 626 -0.54 19.27 -0.96
C TRP A 626 0.55 18.21 -0.77
N PHE A 627 1.05 17.66 -1.88
CA PHE A 627 2.11 16.68 -1.89
C PHE A 627 3.34 17.23 -2.61
N LYS A 628 4.54 16.92 -2.09
CA LYS A 628 5.80 17.23 -2.71
C LYS A 628 6.45 15.96 -3.24
N PRO A 629 6.68 15.81 -4.57
CA PRO A 629 7.46 14.72 -5.10
C PRO A 629 8.92 14.78 -4.61
N THR A 630 9.42 13.69 -4.06
CA THR A 630 10.81 13.51 -3.62
C THR A 630 11.36 12.17 -4.12
N GLY A 631 12.67 11.94 -3.96
CA GLY A 631 13.28 10.65 -4.26
C GLY A 631 12.92 9.54 -3.26
N ASP A 632 12.25 9.89 -2.16
CA ASP A 632 11.77 8.93 -1.17
C ASP A 632 10.50 8.23 -1.65
N TYR A 633 10.20 7.09 -1.04
CA TYR A 633 8.99 6.32 -1.32
C TYR A 633 7.78 6.97 -0.65
N GLY A 634 6.85 7.48 -1.46
CA GLY A 634 5.69 8.20 -0.94
C GLY A 634 6.03 9.58 -0.37
N GLY A 635 5.08 10.20 0.26
CA GLY A 635 5.28 11.50 0.91
C GLY A 635 4.12 11.90 1.81
N PRO A 636 4.38 12.70 2.86
CA PRO A 636 3.35 13.19 3.76
C PRO A 636 2.47 14.25 3.10
N LYS A 637 1.29 14.46 3.66
CA LYS A 637 0.48 15.66 3.43
C LYS A 637 1.21 16.86 4.00
N LEU A 638 1.51 17.85 3.17
CA LEU A 638 2.14 19.11 3.58
C LEU A 638 1.07 20.19 3.74
N ASP A 639 1.30 21.11 4.71
CA ASP A 639 0.38 22.21 5.02
C ASP A 639 -1.07 21.70 5.22
N ASN A 640 -1.20 20.59 5.95
CA ASN A 640 -2.50 19.99 6.25
C ASN A 640 -3.21 20.83 7.31
N GLU A 641 -4.17 21.66 6.87
CA GLU A 641 -4.86 22.61 7.73
C GLU A 641 -6.38 22.57 7.52
N SER A 642 -7.12 22.80 8.59
CA SER A 642 -8.58 22.96 8.53
C SER A 642 -8.94 24.33 7.96
N LEU A 643 -9.87 24.34 7.01
CA LEU A 643 -10.43 25.56 6.44
C LEU A 643 -11.76 25.89 7.13
N PRO A 644 -11.93 27.12 7.67
CA PRO A 644 -13.17 27.50 8.30
C PRO A 644 -14.29 27.65 7.27
N VAL A 645 -15.41 26.98 7.50
CA VAL A 645 -16.64 27.19 6.72
C VAL A 645 -17.33 28.46 7.23
N LYS A 646 -17.42 29.47 6.39
CA LYS A 646 -18.01 30.78 6.72
C LYS A 646 -19.51 30.82 6.47
N SER A 647 -19.96 30.15 5.43
CA SER A 647 -21.37 30.07 5.09
C SER A 647 -21.76 28.73 4.50
N VAL A 648 -23.00 28.33 4.70
CA VAL A 648 -23.60 27.12 4.17
C VAL A 648 -24.88 27.51 3.43
N ASN A 649 -24.96 27.06 2.18
CA ASN A 649 -26.17 27.29 1.37
C ASN A 649 -26.69 25.95 0.85
N VAL A 650 -27.88 25.55 1.32
CA VAL A 650 -28.57 24.33 0.88
C VAL A 650 -29.53 24.69 -0.25
N SER A 651 -29.49 23.98 -1.36
CA SER A 651 -30.39 24.16 -2.50
C SER A 651 -31.84 23.87 -2.14
N SER A 652 -32.77 24.41 -2.93
CA SER A 652 -34.23 24.25 -2.67
C SER A 652 -34.71 22.79 -2.74
N ASP A 653 -34.07 21.95 -3.55
CA ASP A 653 -34.30 20.51 -3.64
C ASP A 653 -33.56 19.71 -2.58
N ARG A 654 -32.75 20.40 -1.75
CA ARG A 654 -31.96 19.88 -0.67
C ARG A 654 -30.94 18.80 -1.09
N LYS A 655 -30.62 18.70 -2.37
CA LYS A 655 -29.61 17.74 -2.89
C LYS A 655 -28.22 18.34 -3.01
N LYS A 656 -28.07 19.66 -2.92
CA LYS A 656 -26.79 20.36 -3.02
C LYS A 656 -26.53 21.25 -1.84
N VAL A 657 -25.28 21.28 -1.41
CA VAL A 657 -24.77 22.17 -0.38
C VAL A 657 -23.55 22.89 -0.92
N THR A 658 -23.58 24.23 -0.87
CA THR A 658 -22.42 25.06 -1.20
C THR A 658 -21.82 25.59 0.10
N LEU A 659 -20.55 25.34 0.29
CA LEU A 659 -19.74 25.77 1.44
C LEU A 659 -18.74 26.85 0.98
N GLN A 660 -18.73 27.99 1.68
CA GLN A 660 -17.80 29.10 1.40
C GLN A 660 -16.89 29.37 2.59
#